data_5d6353e2724ebc72570e15db4f6b56b1
#
_entry.id   5d6353e2724ebc72570e15db4f6b56b1
#
_cell.length_a   1.000
_cell.length_b   1.000
_cell.length_c   1.000
_cell.angle_alpha   90.00
_cell.angle_beta   90.00
_cell.angle_gamma   90.00
#
_symmetry.space_group_name_H-M   'P 1'
#
loop_
_entity.id
_entity.type
_entity.pdbx_description
1 polymer ?
#
loop_
_entity_poly.entity_id
_entity_poly.type
_entity_poly.pdbx_seq_one_letter_code
_entity_poly.pdbx_strand_id
1 'polypeptide(L)'
;MKKNSIITIFLLLPLFLFSQETLTGMIMDKNNPKDNLGVFGANVYWLNSSTGATTNEKGWFTIPYKKSYKKLVVSYVGYKTDTLIITNLEPIHHFIIPENELEEVTIKSKKKATQRSFVQTQNVFTVNSAELLKAACCNLAESFETNPSIDVNFSDALTGTRQIQMLGLKSPYLLITQENLPSIRGAAQVFGLTFTPGTWVESIQITKGAGSVINGYESISGQINAELVKPFTDKRFFLNTYGSLGGRLELNTHFNHKISEKWQTGLYIHGNYRGEKFDRNKDNFLDNPLTNQVNVMSRWQYLDAEKGWVSFINVRYMNDAKQTGEINFNPSLDKGGSDIWGGEIDTKRFDSSVKLGYVFPELPFQSFGFQFAYSNHEQDSYFGLKTYDIKHESIYSNLLFNSIIGDTRSKFTTGINFTYDTYDEFVNSINFSRNENSFGGFFEYAYDNLDNFSFTTGLRVDTHNLLGTFITPRVHLRYAPWEKAVFRGSVGQGRKSANVFAENQQLFASARQIDIQSSGGKIYGLDPEVAWNYGISYLQGFNLFDKKGDITFDFYRTHFQNQVVVDWENPQRISFYNLEGESYANSFQTEVNYFFNEYLNVRLAYKFYDIETDYTSGKLSKPLTPNHRFFANISYETKPVELIKQWKFDLTYNFIGDQRLPDTSSNPIEYQLEEYSNSYSLLNAQVTKVFSKKFEMYFGVENLTNFTQKNPILASDTPFGANFDSTIIYGPIFGRMFYSGLRFKID
;
A
#
# COMPACT_ATOMS: atom_id res chain seq x y z
N MET A 1 -63.18 -33.11 -6.98
CA MET A 1 -63.02 -33.33 -5.52
C MET A 1 -61.55 -33.63 -5.23
N LYS A 2 -60.84 -32.72 -4.63
CA LYS A 2 -59.54 -32.78 -3.95
C LYS A 2 -58.79 -31.42 -4.08
N LYS A 3 -59.32 -30.38 -3.42
CA LYS A 3 -58.65 -29.07 -3.34
C LYS A 3 -58.79 -28.39 -1.95
N ASN A 4 -59.40 -29.04 -0.95
CA ASN A 4 -59.73 -28.41 0.35
C ASN A 4 -59.01 -29.01 1.54
N SER A 5 -57.98 -29.88 1.38
CA SER A 5 -57.32 -30.52 2.51
C SER A 5 -55.95 -29.89 2.90
N ILE A 6 -55.47 -28.86 2.21
CA ILE A 6 -54.18 -28.23 2.51
C ILE A 6 -54.31 -26.95 3.37
N ILE A 7 -55.49 -26.36 3.43
CA ILE A 7 -55.72 -25.11 4.17
C ILE A 7 -55.97 -25.36 5.68
N THR A 8 -56.35 -26.56 6.06
CA THR A 8 -56.70 -26.88 7.46
C THR A 8 -55.50 -27.28 8.32
N ILE A 9 -54.31 -27.56 7.71
CA ILE A 9 -53.07 -27.88 8.43
C ILE A 9 -52.31 -26.62 8.89
N PHE A 10 -52.56 -25.47 8.30
CA PHE A 10 -51.90 -24.22 8.67
C PHE A 10 -52.55 -23.45 9.82
N LEU A 11 -53.68 -23.93 10.39
CA LEU A 11 -54.45 -23.26 11.43
C LEU A 11 -54.28 -23.92 12.83
N LEU A 12 -53.40 -24.91 12.97
CA LEU A 12 -53.09 -25.58 14.24
C LEU A 12 -51.59 -25.54 14.60
N LEU A 13 -50.87 -24.47 14.26
CA LEU A 13 -49.59 -24.17 14.95
C LEU A 13 -49.94 -23.50 16.27
N PRO A 14 -49.67 -24.13 17.41
CA PRO A 14 -49.82 -23.47 18.69
C PRO A 14 -48.80 -22.32 18.71
N LEU A 15 -49.29 -21.12 18.93
CA LEU A 15 -48.51 -19.98 19.36
C LEU A 15 -47.83 -20.32 20.70
N PHE A 16 -46.67 -20.93 20.66
CA PHE A 16 -45.79 -20.92 21.81
C PHE A 16 -45.30 -19.48 21.98
N LEU A 17 -46.01 -18.68 22.73
CA LEU A 17 -45.50 -17.48 23.34
C LEU A 17 -44.42 -17.92 24.33
N PHE A 18 -43.18 -18.09 23.85
CA PHE A 18 -42.02 -18.11 24.71
C PHE A 18 -41.90 -16.70 25.28
N SER A 19 -42.29 -16.52 26.52
CA SER A 19 -41.92 -15.35 27.31
C SER A 19 -40.39 -15.33 27.35
N GLN A 20 -39.80 -14.49 26.53
CA GLN A 20 -38.35 -14.31 26.48
C GLN A 20 -37.95 -13.54 27.74
N GLU A 21 -37.15 -14.16 28.60
CA GLU A 21 -36.58 -13.46 29.77
C GLU A 21 -35.79 -12.24 29.23
N THR A 22 -35.95 -11.09 29.87
CA THR A 22 -35.26 -9.85 29.49
C THR A 22 -34.51 -9.31 30.71
N LEU A 23 -33.35 -8.70 30.41
CA LEU A 23 -32.59 -7.93 31.38
C LEU A 23 -32.88 -6.45 31.09
N THR A 24 -33.19 -5.70 32.15
CA THR A 24 -33.38 -4.25 32.08
C THR A 24 -32.27 -3.54 32.85
N GLY A 25 -31.98 -2.31 32.49
CA GLY A 25 -31.03 -1.50 33.21
C GLY A 25 -30.97 -0.05 32.72
N MET A 26 -30.25 0.76 33.50
CA MET A 26 -30.04 2.16 33.22
C MET A 26 -28.53 2.46 33.12
N ILE A 27 -28.11 3.13 32.06
CA ILE A 27 -26.74 3.61 31.91
C ILE A 27 -26.71 5.08 32.24
N MET A 28 -25.78 5.51 33.09
CA MET A 28 -25.67 6.86 33.63
C MET A 28 -24.25 7.40 33.40
N ASP A 29 -24.12 8.71 33.31
CA ASP A 29 -22.83 9.39 33.23
C ASP A 29 -22.26 9.63 34.64
N LYS A 30 -21.04 9.19 34.91
CA LYS A 30 -20.36 9.36 36.19
C LYS A 30 -20.13 10.81 36.57
N ASN A 31 -20.00 11.71 35.58
CA ASN A 31 -19.73 13.12 35.82
C ASN A 31 -20.97 13.94 36.16
N ASN A 32 -22.14 13.39 36.01
CA ASN A 32 -23.38 14.07 36.32
C ASN A 32 -24.28 13.30 37.32
N PRO A 33 -23.75 12.89 38.47
CA PRO A 33 -24.47 12.00 39.39
C PRO A 33 -25.65 12.69 40.09
N LYS A 34 -25.73 14.04 40.08
CA LYS A 34 -26.77 14.81 40.78
C LYS A 34 -28.08 14.88 40.00
N ASP A 35 -28.06 14.76 38.67
CA ASP A 35 -29.26 14.92 37.85
C ASP A 35 -29.89 13.60 37.41
N ASN A 36 -29.33 12.46 37.79
CA ASN A 36 -29.78 11.08 37.36
C ASN A 36 -30.11 11.04 35.88
N LEU A 37 -29.40 11.82 35.04
CA LEU A 37 -29.58 11.83 33.62
C LEU A 37 -28.97 10.57 33.05
N GLY A 38 -29.80 9.70 32.50
CA GLY A 38 -29.38 8.54 31.78
C GLY A 38 -28.72 8.91 30.46
N VAL A 39 -27.74 8.15 30.01
CA VAL A 39 -27.06 8.33 28.74
C VAL A 39 -27.92 7.76 27.62
N PHE A 40 -28.40 8.63 26.73
CA PHE A 40 -29.17 8.27 25.55
C PHE A 40 -28.26 7.67 24.47
N GLY A 41 -28.67 6.59 23.83
CA GLY A 41 -27.96 6.02 22.68
C GLY A 41 -26.70 5.19 23.00
N ALA A 42 -26.47 4.85 24.30
CA ALA A 42 -25.40 3.92 24.65
C ALA A 42 -25.74 2.50 24.13
N ASN A 43 -24.78 1.84 23.47
CA ASN A 43 -24.92 0.48 22.98
C ASN A 43 -24.71 -0.50 24.13
N VAL A 44 -25.67 -1.42 24.31
CA VAL A 44 -25.64 -2.46 25.32
C VAL A 44 -25.83 -3.80 24.59
N TYR A 45 -24.85 -4.69 24.64
CA TYR A 45 -24.92 -5.95 23.90
C TYR A 45 -24.22 -7.07 24.63
N TRP A 46 -24.69 -8.29 24.39
CA TRP A 46 -24.06 -9.49 24.96
C TRP A 46 -22.76 -9.80 24.22
N LEU A 47 -21.68 -9.92 24.97
CA LEU A 47 -20.38 -10.29 24.39
C LEU A 47 -20.50 -11.60 23.60
N ASN A 48 -20.02 -11.61 22.39
CA ASN A 48 -20.05 -12.73 21.45
C ASN A 48 -21.47 -13.14 21.02
N SER A 49 -22.39 -12.16 20.90
CA SER A 49 -23.73 -12.40 20.35
C SER A 49 -24.15 -11.26 19.42
N SER A 50 -25.19 -11.51 18.62
CA SER A 50 -25.87 -10.50 17.82
C SER A 50 -27.03 -9.82 18.55
N THR A 51 -27.19 -10.08 19.86
CA THR A 51 -28.26 -9.54 20.67
C THR A 51 -27.77 -8.29 21.40
N GLY A 52 -28.33 -7.14 21.01
CA GLY A 52 -28.01 -5.83 21.57
C GLY A 52 -29.26 -4.94 21.69
N ALA A 53 -29.13 -3.86 22.43
CA ALA A 53 -30.11 -2.79 22.58
C ALA A 53 -29.38 -1.46 22.72
N THR A 54 -30.05 -0.34 22.44
CA THR A 54 -29.58 0.99 22.77
C THR A 54 -30.42 1.58 23.90
N THR A 55 -29.80 2.43 24.70
CA THR A 55 -30.52 3.14 25.76
C THR A 55 -31.45 4.21 25.18
N ASN A 56 -32.64 4.35 25.78
CA ASN A 56 -33.61 5.40 25.43
C ASN A 56 -33.21 6.76 26.01
N GLU A 57 -34.02 7.81 25.78
CA GLU A 57 -33.80 9.19 26.25
C GLU A 57 -33.56 9.32 27.76
N LYS A 58 -34.02 8.35 28.56
CA LYS A 58 -33.83 8.30 30.01
C LYS A 58 -32.68 7.38 30.41
N GLY A 59 -31.90 6.87 29.45
CA GLY A 59 -30.79 5.96 29.71
C GLY A 59 -31.17 4.51 29.95
N TRP A 60 -32.45 4.13 29.83
CA TRP A 60 -32.92 2.78 30.05
C TRP A 60 -32.77 1.89 28.82
N PHE A 61 -32.38 0.64 29.05
CA PHE A 61 -32.37 -0.41 28.04
C PHE A 61 -33.15 -1.63 28.50
N THR A 62 -33.62 -2.40 27.54
CA THR A 62 -34.19 -3.75 27.73
C THR A 62 -33.60 -4.66 26.68
N ILE A 63 -32.96 -5.74 27.11
CA ILE A 63 -32.27 -6.67 26.18
C ILE A 63 -32.74 -8.10 26.43
N PRO A 64 -33.03 -8.93 25.41
CA PRO A 64 -33.33 -10.36 25.59
C PRO A 64 -32.19 -11.08 26.28
N TYR A 65 -32.54 -11.98 27.20
CA TYR A 65 -31.59 -12.76 27.96
C TYR A 65 -31.67 -14.25 27.59
N LYS A 66 -30.50 -14.90 27.57
CA LYS A 66 -30.38 -16.37 27.51
C LYS A 66 -29.41 -16.82 28.59
N LYS A 67 -29.62 -18.01 29.17
CA LYS A 67 -28.75 -18.57 30.26
C LYS A 67 -27.27 -18.71 29.85
N SER A 68 -26.98 -18.72 28.54
CA SER A 68 -25.61 -18.73 28.01
C SER A 68 -24.94 -17.36 28.04
N TYR A 69 -25.68 -16.27 28.20
CA TYR A 69 -25.16 -14.90 28.20
C TYR A 69 -24.67 -14.53 29.63
N LYS A 70 -23.36 -14.29 29.75
CA LYS A 70 -22.74 -13.97 31.04
C LYS A 70 -22.08 -12.59 31.08
N LYS A 71 -21.71 -12.01 29.95
CA LYS A 71 -21.00 -10.75 29.88
C LYS A 71 -21.76 -9.76 29.03
N LEU A 72 -22.15 -8.63 29.62
CA LEU A 72 -22.83 -7.53 28.97
C LEU A 72 -21.84 -6.40 28.74
N VAL A 73 -21.69 -5.95 27.49
CA VAL A 73 -20.81 -4.86 27.10
C VAL A 73 -21.63 -3.60 26.99
N VAL A 74 -21.13 -2.50 27.59
CA VAL A 74 -21.68 -1.16 27.46
C VAL A 74 -20.66 -0.30 26.76
N SER A 75 -21.05 0.32 25.64
CA SER A 75 -20.18 1.16 24.81
C SER A 75 -20.92 2.43 24.36
N TYR A 76 -20.25 3.56 24.48
CA TYR A 76 -20.76 4.85 24.01
C TYR A 76 -19.62 5.71 23.50
N VAL A 77 -19.88 6.50 22.45
CA VAL A 77 -18.84 7.36 21.82
C VAL A 77 -18.33 8.40 22.81
N GLY A 78 -17.01 8.47 23.04
CA GLY A 78 -16.40 9.36 24.02
C GLY A 78 -16.36 8.81 25.45
N TYR A 79 -16.78 7.56 25.67
CA TYR A 79 -16.75 6.89 26.97
C TYR A 79 -15.97 5.58 26.89
N LYS A 80 -15.34 5.19 28.00
CA LYS A 80 -14.64 3.91 28.12
C LYS A 80 -15.64 2.78 28.01
N THR A 81 -15.42 1.87 27.07
CA THR A 81 -16.22 0.65 26.96
C THR A 81 -16.02 -0.22 28.20
N ASP A 82 -17.10 -0.67 28.82
CA ASP A 82 -17.07 -1.50 30.01
C ASP A 82 -17.79 -2.83 29.80
N THR A 83 -17.40 -3.87 30.57
CA THR A 83 -17.96 -5.20 30.44
C THR A 83 -18.42 -5.69 31.81
N LEU A 84 -19.73 -5.91 31.98
CA LEU A 84 -20.39 -6.33 33.21
C LEU A 84 -20.59 -7.85 33.21
N ILE A 85 -20.32 -8.48 34.33
CA ILE A 85 -20.64 -9.89 34.55
C ILE A 85 -22.04 -9.97 35.14
N ILE A 86 -22.97 -10.59 34.44
CA ILE A 86 -24.37 -10.70 34.85
C ILE A 86 -24.57 -12.04 35.57
N THR A 87 -24.97 -11.95 36.83
CA THR A 87 -25.21 -13.10 37.72
C THR A 87 -26.68 -13.31 38.05
N ASN A 88 -27.51 -12.26 37.95
CA ASN A 88 -28.96 -12.28 38.15
C ASN A 88 -29.64 -11.35 37.13
N LEU A 89 -30.97 -11.33 37.09
CA LEU A 89 -31.77 -10.50 36.18
C LEU A 89 -32.38 -9.26 36.86
N GLU A 90 -31.84 -8.82 37.99
CA GLU A 90 -32.26 -7.58 38.61
C GLU A 90 -31.89 -6.38 37.73
N PRO A 91 -32.67 -5.29 37.75
CA PRO A 91 -32.35 -4.09 36.95
C PRO A 91 -30.96 -3.54 37.29
N ILE A 92 -30.16 -3.32 36.26
CA ILE A 92 -28.78 -2.89 36.39
C ILE A 92 -28.75 -1.34 36.38
N HIS A 93 -28.04 -0.76 37.32
CA HIS A 93 -27.65 0.67 37.27
C HIS A 93 -26.14 0.77 37.10
N HIS A 94 -25.69 1.25 35.94
CA HIS A 94 -24.26 1.31 35.64
C HIS A 94 -23.83 2.71 35.18
N PHE A 95 -22.69 3.17 35.74
CA PHE A 95 -22.08 4.43 35.39
C PHE A 95 -20.96 4.21 34.38
N ILE A 96 -21.04 4.87 33.21
CA ILE A 96 -19.94 4.94 32.26
C ILE A 96 -19.09 6.18 32.51
N ILE A 97 -17.80 6.06 32.22
CA ILE A 97 -16.80 7.10 32.51
C ILE A 97 -16.39 7.72 31.18
N PRO A 98 -16.49 9.07 31.01
CA PRO A 98 -15.95 9.76 29.85
C PRO A 98 -14.46 9.48 29.67
N GLU A 99 -14.03 9.28 28.45
CA GLU A 99 -12.63 8.93 28.13
C GLU A 99 -11.65 10.08 28.45
N ASN A 100 -12.18 11.29 28.70
CA ASN A 100 -11.41 12.52 29.00
C ASN A 100 -11.20 12.79 30.51
N GLU A 101 -11.74 11.96 31.42
CA GLU A 101 -11.58 12.14 32.87
C GLU A 101 -10.66 11.13 33.57
N LEU A 102 -9.83 10.47 32.86
CA LEU A 102 -8.65 9.88 33.49
C LEU A 102 -7.73 11.05 33.88
N GLU A 103 -7.58 11.32 35.19
CA GLU A 103 -6.41 12.03 35.68
C GLU A 103 -5.22 11.56 34.86
N GLU A 104 -4.41 12.52 34.39
CA GLU A 104 -3.27 12.33 33.49
C GLU A 104 -2.22 11.33 34.01
N VAL A 105 -2.60 10.09 34.19
CA VAL A 105 -1.70 8.97 33.94
C VAL A 105 -1.65 8.88 32.43
N THR A 106 -0.83 9.73 31.84
CA THR A 106 -0.45 9.62 30.46
C THR A 106 0.28 8.30 30.33
N ILE A 107 -0.45 7.20 30.17
CA ILE A 107 0.09 6.02 29.53
C ILE A 107 0.29 6.47 28.09
N LYS A 108 1.43 7.13 27.83
CA LYS A 108 1.93 7.36 26.49
C LYS A 108 2.31 5.98 25.95
N SER A 109 1.31 5.22 25.55
CA SER A 109 1.53 4.10 24.63
C SER A 109 2.00 4.73 23.33
N LYS A 110 3.32 4.85 23.18
CA LYS A 110 3.94 5.28 21.92
C LYS A 110 3.48 4.28 20.87
N LYS A 111 2.60 4.68 19.94
CA LYS A 111 2.22 3.83 18.81
C LYS A 111 3.52 3.39 18.14
N LYS A 112 3.75 2.09 18.05
CA LYS A 112 4.94 1.56 17.38
C LYS A 112 4.94 2.08 15.95
N ALA A 113 6.07 2.57 15.47
CA ALA A 113 6.23 3.12 14.13
C ALA A 113 5.88 2.09 13.05
N THR A 114 6.12 0.82 13.36
CA THR A 114 5.74 -0.34 12.55
C THR A 114 5.03 -1.36 13.41
N GLN A 115 3.99 -2.00 12.89
CA GLN A 115 3.20 -2.96 13.64
C GLN A 115 2.82 -4.16 12.76
N ARG A 116 3.14 -5.36 13.26
CA ARG A 116 2.56 -6.61 12.76
C ARG A 116 1.33 -6.96 13.59
N SER A 117 0.27 -7.35 12.93
CA SER A 117 -0.94 -7.76 13.62
C SER A 117 -0.79 -9.19 14.15
N PHE A 118 -1.09 -9.41 15.43
CA PHE A 118 -1.24 -10.75 16.02
C PHE A 118 -2.66 -11.31 15.81
N VAL A 119 -3.62 -10.45 15.46
CA VAL A 119 -5.05 -10.78 15.45
C VAL A 119 -5.58 -10.99 14.02
N GLN A 120 -5.11 -10.24 13.05
CA GLN A 120 -5.58 -10.36 11.67
C GLN A 120 -5.23 -11.71 11.05
N THR A 121 -6.18 -12.29 10.30
CA THR A 121 -6.01 -13.56 9.59
C THR A 121 -4.96 -13.42 8.47
N GLN A 122 -5.02 -12.34 7.72
CA GLN A 122 -4.03 -12.02 6.68
C GLN A 122 -2.70 -11.57 7.30
N ASN A 123 -1.59 -11.80 6.60
CA ASN A 123 -0.27 -11.33 7.02
C ASN A 123 -0.10 -9.84 6.66
N VAL A 124 -0.61 -8.97 7.52
CA VAL A 124 -0.60 -7.52 7.34
C VAL A 124 0.45 -6.88 8.23
N PHE A 125 1.24 -6.02 7.61
CA PHE A 125 2.21 -5.15 8.24
C PHE A 125 1.81 -3.70 8.03
N THR A 126 1.70 -2.92 9.11
CA THR A 126 1.32 -1.52 9.06
C THR A 126 2.52 -0.63 9.39
N VAL A 127 2.79 0.33 8.52
CA VAL A 127 3.78 1.40 8.67
C VAL A 127 3.01 2.70 8.91
N ASN A 128 3.28 3.39 9.99
CA ASN A 128 2.62 4.67 10.27
C ASN A 128 3.51 5.87 9.88
N SER A 129 2.95 7.08 9.95
CA SER A 129 3.66 8.32 9.61
C SER A 129 4.96 8.53 10.40
N ALA A 130 5.07 8.02 11.64
CA ALA A 130 6.30 8.13 12.42
C ALA A 130 7.47 7.32 11.81
N GLU A 131 7.21 6.20 11.16
CA GLU A 131 8.21 5.45 10.39
C GLU A 131 8.56 6.19 9.09
N LEU A 132 7.52 6.67 8.38
CA LEU A 132 7.71 7.39 7.11
C LEU A 132 8.56 8.65 7.26
N LEU A 133 8.58 9.27 8.43
CA LEU A 133 9.35 10.48 8.72
C LEU A 133 10.80 10.22 9.16
N LYS A 134 11.25 8.95 9.26
CA LYS A 134 12.64 8.59 9.64
C LYS A 134 13.64 8.74 8.51
N ALA A 135 13.18 8.86 7.28
CA ALA A 135 14.00 9.16 6.12
C ALA A 135 13.43 10.39 5.39
N ALA A 136 14.12 10.85 4.37
CA ALA A 136 13.62 11.88 3.47
C ALA A 136 12.52 11.31 2.57
N CYS A 137 11.37 10.94 3.15
CA CYS A 137 10.25 10.38 2.41
C CYS A 137 9.52 11.48 1.65
N CYS A 138 10.07 11.86 0.51
CA CYS A 138 9.49 12.89 -0.33
C CYS A 138 8.27 12.37 -1.11
N ASN A 139 8.26 11.07 -1.43
CA ASN A 139 7.16 10.41 -2.13
C ASN A 139 6.94 8.97 -1.64
N LEU A 140 5.91 8.30 -2.16
CA LEU A 140 5.55 6.96 -1.73
C LEU A 140 6.64 5.92 -2.04
N ALA A 141 7.41 6.04 -3.13
CA ALA A 141 8.49 5.12 -3.46
C ALA A 141 9.60 5.16 -2.40
N GLU A 142 10.03 6.36 -2.02
CA GLU A 142 11.07 6.58 -1.00
C GLU A 142 10.61 6.16 0.40
N SER A 143 9.29 6.19 0.65
CA SER A 143 8.68 5.77 1.91
C SER A 143 8.93 4.29 2.26
N PHE A 144 9.27 3.46 1.29
CA PHE A 144 9.55 2.04 1.51
C PHE A 144 11.01 1.73 1.86
N GLU A 145 11.96 2.67 1.72
CA GLU A 145 13.39 2.40 1.96
C GLU A 145 13.74 2.00 3.40
N THR A 146 12.92 2.41 4.36
CA THR A 146 13.09 2.02 5.77
C THR A 146 12.35 0.73 6.14
N ASN A 147 11.69 0.06 5.15
CA ASN A 147 10.86 -1.10 5.40
C ASN A 147 11.46 -2.37 4.76
N PRO A 148 11.81 -3.38 5.57
CA PRO A 148 12.39 -4.61 5.04
C PRO A 148 11.40 -5.49 4.25
N SER A 149 10.09 -5.22 4.24
CA SER A 149 9.13 -6.04 3.48
C SER A 149 9.05 -5.67 2.01
N ILE A 150 9.50 -4.47 1.64
CA ILE A 150 9.49 -3.94 0.28
C ILE A 150 10.94 -3.62 -0.11
N ASP A 151 11.35 -4.02 -1.29
CA ASP A 151 12.62 -3.62 -1.87
C ASP A 151 12.42 -2.46 -2.81
N VAL A 152 13.32 -1.49 -2.76
CA VAL A 152 13.33 -0.33 -3.65
C VAL A 152 14.59 -0.42 -4.53
N ASN A 153 14.41 -0.35 -5.84
CA ASN A 153 15.48 -0.40 -6.83
C ASN A 153 15.30 0.73 -7.86
N PHE A 154 16.36 1.11 -8.56
CA PHE A 154 16.25 2.01 -9.70
C PHE A 154 15.74 1.25 -10.94
N SER A 155 14.95 1.93 -11.79
CA SER A 155 14.44 1.32 -13.03
C SER A 155 15.44 1.43 -14.18
N ASP A 156 16.13 2.55 -14.26
CA ASP A 156 17.09 2.91 -15.30
C ASP A 156 18.01 4.05 -14.82
N ALA A 157 19.06 4.36 -15.60
CA ALA A 157 20.04 5.39 -15.26
C ALA A 157 19.55 6.83 -15.54
N LEU A 158 18.53 7.02 -16.33
CA LEU A 158 18.19 8.33 -16.89
C LEU A 158 16.98 8.98 -16.20
N THR A 159 15.92 8.19 -15.92
CA THR A 159 14.69 8.76 -15.37
C THR A 159 14.72 8.97 -13.85
N GLY A 160 15.72 8.40 -13.15
CA GLY A 160 15.81 8.43 -11.68
C GLY A 160 14.64 7.74 -10.97
N THR A 161 13.86 6.94 -11.70
CA THR A 161 12.64 6.32 -11.21
C THR A 161 12.98 5.14 -10.30
N ARG A 162 12.29 5.08 -9.17
CA ARG A 162 12.39 3.96 -8.22
C ARG A 162 11.22 3.01 -8.43
N GLN A 163 11.53 1.75 -8.55
CA GLN A 163 10.57 0.65 -8.60
C GLN A 163 10.58 -0.12 -7.27
N ILE A 164 9.42 -0.63 -6.88
CA ILE A 164 9.32 -1.49 -5.70
C ILE A 164 9.15 -2.94 -6.09
N GLN A 165 9.66 -3.81 -5.21
CA GLN A 165 9.50 -5.26 -5.32
C GLN A 165 9.00 -5.81 -3.98
N MET A 166 8.14 -6.81 -4.05
CA MET A 166 7.69 -7.57 -2.89
C MET A 166 7.67 -9.06 -3.25
N LEU A 167 8.20 -9.90 -2.36
CA LEU A 167 8.37 -11.34 -2.60
C LEU A 167 9.17 -11.65 -3.90
N GLY A 168 10.13 -10.76 -4.24
CA GLY A 168 10.95 -10.88 -5.45
C GLY A 168 10.28 -10.48 -6.76
N LEU A 169 9.02 -10.01 -6.73
CA LEU A 169 8.27 -9.59 -7.90
C LEU A 169 8.10 -8.06 -7.93
N LYS A 170 8.22 -7.47 -9.13
CA LYS A 170 8.10 -6.02 -9.37
C LYS A 170 6.66 -5.50 -9.14
N SER A 171 6.51 -4.19 -9.02
CA SER A 171 5.24 -3.49 -8.76
C SER A 171 4.06 -3.87 -9.66
N PRO A 172 4.20 -4.26 -10.95
CA PRO A 172 3.08 -4.73 -11.76
C PRO A 172 2.33 -5.94 -11.20
N TYR A 173 2.96 -6.74 -10.34
CA TYR A 173 2.34 -7.88 -9.66
C TYR A 173 1.73 -7.55 -8.30
N LEU A 174 1.77 -6.27 -7.89
CA LEU A 174 1.21 -5.73 -6.65
C LEU A 174 -0.06 -4.95 -6.94
N LEU A 175 -1.09 -5.16 -6.17
CA LEU A 175 -2.22 -4.25 -6.16
C LEU A 175 -1.91 -3.06 -5.24
N ILE A 176 -1.71 -1.88 -5.81
CA ILE A 176 -1.39 -0.67 -5.06
C ILE A 176 -2.61 0.25 -5.06
N THR A 177 -3.13 0.51 -3.86
CA THR A 177 -4.34 1.30 -3.64
C THR A 177 -4.05 2.52 -2.77
N GLN A 178 -4.85 3.57 -2.93
CA GLN A 178 -4.98 4.67 -1.99
C GLN A 178 -6.38 4.64 -1.38
N GLU A 179 -6.45 4.48 -0.06
CA GLU A 179 -7.74 4.37 0.66
C GLU A 179 -8.66 3.27 0.08
N ASN A 180 -8.06 2.13 -0.29
CA ASN A 180 -8.71 0.98 -0.93
C ASN A 180 -9.31 1.26 -2.33
N LEU A 181 -8.87 2.33 -3.00
CA LEU A 181 -9.17 2.60 -4.40
C LEU A 181 -7.92 2.30 -5.24
N PRO A 182 -8.00 1.56 -6.36
CA PRO A 182 -6.87 1.34 -7.25
C PRO A 182 -6.27 2.67 -7.71
N SER A 183 -4.96 2.84 -7.58
CA SER A 183 -4.29 4.13 -7.83
C SER A 183 -3.13 4.01 -8.80
N ILE A 184 -2.25 3.02 -8.61
CA ILE A 184 -1.04 2.83 -9.42
C ILE A 184 -1.24 1.59 -10.27
N ARG A 185 -1.76 1.81 -11.49
CA ARG A 185 -2.03 0.79 -12.51
C ARG A 185 -2.02 1.41 -13.90
N GLY A 186 -1.95 0.60 -14.95
CA GLY A 186 -1.93 1.06 -16.34
C GLY A 186 -0.82 2.07 -16.60
N ALA A 187 -1.15 3.21 -17.19
CA ALA A 187 -0.18 4.26 -17.52
C ALA A 187 0.63 4.78 -16.31
N ALA A 188 0.07 4.74 -15.09
CA ALA A 188 0.75 5.18 -13.88
C ALA A 188 1.72 4.14 -13.29
N GLN A 189 1.91 2.97 -13.91
CA GLN A 189 2.62 1.85 -13.29
C GLN A 189 4.08 2.17 -12.95
N VAL A 190 4.80 2.88 -13.81
CA VAL A 190 6.23 3.18 -13.61
C VAL A 190 6.42 4.39 -12.69
N PHE A 191 5.74 5.50 -12.97
CA PHE A 191 5.99 6.77 -12.27
C PHE A 191 5.02 7.03 -11.11
N GLY A 192 3.91 6.31 -11.00
CA GLY A 192 2.81 6.60 -10.08
C GLY A 192 3.18 6.64 -8.59
N LEU A 193 4.22 5.91 -8.18
CA LEU A 193 4.74 5.97 -6.81
C LEU A 193 5.30 7.36 -6.45
N THR A 194 5.80 8.12 -7.43
CA THR A 194 6.33 9.48 -7.21
C THR A 194 5.24 10.54 -7.15
N PHE A 195 4.01 10.20 -7.57
CA PHE A 195 2.90 11.15 -7.58
C PHE A 195 2.35 11.46 -6.20
N THR A 196 2.49 10.56 -5.22
CA THR A 196 1.95 10.76 -3.88
C THR A 196 3.03 11.21 -2.91
N PRO A 197 2.96 12.46 -2.40
CA PRO A 197 3.88 12.94 -1.38
C PRO A 197 3.81 12.12 -0.11
N GLY A 198 4.95 11.74 0.45
CA GLY A 198 5.01 10.94 1.67
C GLY A 198 4.36 11.63 2.89
N THR A 199 4.37 12.96 2.92
CA THR A 199 3.72 13.75 3.98
C THR A 199 2.19 13.72 3.94
N TRP A 200 1.58 13.29 2.83
CA TRP A 200 0.13 13.09 2.71
C TRP A 200 -0.32 11.73 3.21
N VAL A 201 0.62 10.83 3.49
CA VAL A 201 0.35 9.45 3.91
C VAL A 201 0.32 9.36 5.44
N GLU A 202 -0.81 8.91 5.98
CA GLU A 202 -0.97 8.63 7.41
C GLU A 202 -0.39 7.26 7.78
N SER A 203 -0.67 6.26 6.94
CA SER A 203 -0.16 4.90 7.13
C SER A 203 -0.14 4.12 5.82
N ILE A 204 0.70 3.08 5.77
CA ILE A 204 0.75 2.13 4.67
C ILE A 204 0.49 0.74 5.25
N GLN A 205 -0.47 0.04 4.68
CA GLN A 205 -0.75 -1.36 4.98
C GLN A 205 -0.17 -2.23 3.87
N ILE A 206 0.67 -3.17 4.25
CA ILE A 206 1.34 -4.11 3.35
C ILE A 206 0.83 -5.51 3.67
N THR A 207 0.10 -6.11 2.74
CA THR A 207 -0.40 -7.49 2.84
C THR A 207 0.43 -8.38 1.93
N LYS A 208 1.15 -9.34 2.50
CA LYS A 208 1.92 -10.33 1.73
C LYS A 208 1.01 -11.46 1.23
N GLY A 209 1.27 -11.93 0.01
CA GLY A 209 0.45 -12.94 -0.66
C GLY A 209 -0.74 -12.35 -1.42
N ALA A 210 -1.65 -13.16 -1.89
CA ALA A 210 -2.73 -12.75 -2.79
C ALA A 210 -3.72 -11.71 -2.20
N GLY A 211 -3.78 -11.57 -0.87
CA GLY A 211 -4.65 -10.61 -0.17
C GLY A 211 -6.15 -10.92 -0.27
N SER A 212 -7.01 -9.91 -0.09
CA SER A 212 -8.47 -10.06 -0.14
C SER A 212 -9.01 -10.04 -1.58
N VAL A 213 -10.11 -10.76 -1.84
CA VAL A 213 -10.85 -10.74 -3.12
C VAL A 213 -11.64 -9.45 -3.34
N ILE A 214 -11.89 -8.67 -2.28
CA ILE A 214 -12.70 -7.44 -2.28
C ILE A 214 -12.11 -6.40 -3.21
N ASN A 215 -10.78 -6.27 -3.21
CA ASN A 215 -10.05 -5.20 -3.91
C ASN A 215 -9.74 -5.52 -5.39
N GLY A 216 -10.20 -6.67 -5.90
CA GLY A 216 -10.00 -7.05 -7.30
C GLY A 216 -9.19 -8.33 -7.48
N TYR A 217 -8.98 -8.69 -8.73
CA TYR A 217 -8.28 -9.92 -9.15
C TYR A 217 -6.79 -9.72 -9.46
N GLU A 218 -6.31 -8.47 -9.58
CA GLU A 218 -4.97 -8.14 -10.10
C GLU A 218 -3.82 -8.40 -9.10
N SER A 219 -4.12 -8.66 -7.81
CA SER A 219 -3.10 -8.95 -6.80
C SER A 219 -2.52 -10.36 -6.97
N ILE A 220 -1.25 -10.47 -7.31
CA ILE A 220 -0.51 -11.73 -7.44
C ILE A 220 0.40 -11.94 -6.23
N SER A 221 1.32 -11.01 -5.95
CA SER A 221 2.30 -11.15 -4.87
C SER A 221 1.95 -10.37 -3.60
N GLY A 222 1.02 -9.41 -3.68
CA GLY A 222 0.57 -8.69 -2.52
C GLY A 222 -0.27 -7.46 -2.79
N GLN A 223 -0.73 -6.86 -1.68
CA GLN A 223 -1.52 -5.63 -1.71
C GLN A 223 -0.84 -4.58 -0.83
N ILE A 224 -0.77 -3.36 -1.34
CA ILE A 224 -0.29 -2.18 -0.62
C ILE A 224 -1.42 -1.17 -0.62
N ASN A 225 -1.86 -0.74 0.56
CA ASN A 225 -2.85 0.32 0.71
C ASN A 225 -2.24 1.50 1.46
N ALA A 226 -2.19 2.67 0.81
CA ALA A 226 -1.79 3.92 1.43
C ALA A 226 -3.04 4.67 1.93
N GLU A 227 -3.16 4.83 3.25
CA GLU A 227 -4.16 5.69 3.87
C GLU A 227 -3.63 7.12 3.90
N LEU A 228 -4.41 8.06 3.38
CA LEU A 228 -4.05 9.47 3.40
C LEU A 228 -4.53 10.13 4.69
N VAL A 229 -3.83 11.20 5.12
CA VAL A 229 -4.25 12.02 6.26
C VAL A 229 -5.65 12.58 6.03
N LYS A 230 -6.47 12.62 7.08
CA LYS A 230 -7.91 12.93 6.99
C LYS A 230 -8.20 14.28 7.65
N PRO A 231 -9.02 15.14 7.03
CA PRO A 231 -9.33 16.47 7.58
C PRO A 231 -9.80 16.47 9.04
N PHE A 232 -10.54 15.43 9.49
CA PHE A 232 -11.03 15.32 10.87
C PHE A 232 -9.94 15.07 11.91
N THR A 233 -8.84 14.40 11.54
CA THR A 233 -7.81 13.96 12.49
C THR A 233 -6.48 14.66 12.29
N ASP A 234 -6.29 15.31 11.15
CA ASP A 234 -5.06 15.96 10.79
C ASP A 234 -4.96 17.40 11.38
N LYS A 235 -3.76 17.99 11.30
CA LYS A 235 -3.45 19.34 11.78
C LYS A 235 -4.20 20.40 10.97
N ARG A 236 -4.61 21.49 11.61
CA ARG A 236 -5.20 22.64 10.90
C ARG A 236 -4.25 23.20 9.85
N PHE A 237 -2.96 23.20 10.15
CA PHE A 237 -1.92 23.63 9.23
C PHE A 237 -0.70 22.74 9.39
N PHE A 238 -0.15 22.32 8.26
CA PHE A 238 1.13 21.59 8.18
C PHE A 238 1.98 22.17 7.06
N LEU A 239 3.27 22.34 7.33
CA LEU A 239 4.28 22.75 6.37
C LEU A 239 5.51 21.85 6.52
N ASN A 240 6.00 21.29 5.42
CA ASN A 240 7.29 20.64 5.33
C ASN A 240 8.07 21.21 4.15
N THR A 241 9.30 21.63 4.41
CA THR A 241 10.25 21.98 3.36
C THR A 241 11.41 20.99 3.37
N TYR A 242 11.94 20.71 2.20
CA TYR A 242 13.07 19.81 2.00
C TYR A 242 14.01 20.41 0.96
N GLY A 243 15.31 20.25 1.18
CA GLY A 243 16.35 20.60 0.21
C GLY A 243 17.50 19.62 0.29
N SER A 244 18.06 19.24 -0.87
CA SER A 244 19.22 18.35 -0.96
C SER A 244 20.36 18.97 -1.77
N LEU A 245 21.60 18.51 -1.50
CA LEU A 245 22.78 18.88 -2.29
C LEU A 245 22.75 18.30 -3.72
N GLY A 246 21.75 17.48 -4.07
CA GLY A 246 21.44 17.07 -5.44
C GLY A 246 20.51 18.01 -6.17
N GLY A 247 20.34 19.27 -5.70
CA GLY A 247 19.55 20.29 -6.34
C GLY A 247 18.04 20.14 -6.22
N ARG A 248 17.54 19.18 -5.41
CA ARG A 248 16.10 18.96 -5.19
C ARG A 248 15.57 19.85 -4.08
N LEU A 249 14.50 20.57 -4.37
CA LEU A 249 13.74 21.40 -3.44
C LEU A 249 12.29 20.93 -3.42
N GLU A 250 11.71 20.80 -2.22
CA GLU A 250 10.30 20.45 -2.07
C GLU A 250 9.58 21.30 -1.04
N LEU A 251 8.32 21.57 -1.34
CA LEU A 251 7.37 22.21 -0.44
C LEU A 251 6.12 21.34 -0.33
N ASN A 252 5.77 20.97 0.88
CA ASN A 252 4.51 20.30 1.19
C ASN A 252 3.74 21.14 2.21
N THR A 253 2.50 21.47 1.91
CA THR A 253 1.64 22.17 2.85
C THR A 253 0.21 21.66 2.76
N HIS A 254 -0.47 21.62 3.89
CA HIS A 254 -1.91 21.39 3.89
C HIS A 254 -2.62 22.19 4.99
N PHE A 255 -3.87 22.50 4.69
CA PHE A 255 -4.77 23.31 5.51
C PHE A 255 -6.06 22.52 5.69
N ASN A 256 -6.46 22.29 6.95
CA ASN A 256 -7.72 21.66 7.26
C ASN A 256 -8.64 22.66 7.99
N HIS A 257 -9.92 22.67 7.61
CA HIS A 257 -10.91 23.57 8.14
C HIS A 257 -12.21 22.82 8.48
N LYS A 258 -12.69 23.05 9.71
CA LYS A 258 -13.99 22.56 10.17
C LYS A 258 -15.08 23.52 9.70
N ILE A 259 -15.95 23.07 8.80
CA ILE A 259 -17.08 23.84 8.28
C ILE A 259 -18.26 23.74 9.23
N SER A 260 -18.53 22.52 9.75
CA SER A 260 -19.58 22.25 10.74
C SER A 260 -19.17 21.04 11.58
N GLU A 261 -19.99 20.62 12.55
CA GLU A 261 -19.76 19.41 13.35
C GLU A 261 -19.66 18.14 12.47
N LYS A 262 -20.34 18.12 11.31
CA LYS A 262 -20.42 16.97 10.42
C LYS A 262 -19.55 17.10 9.16
N TRP A 263 -19.09 18.30 8.80
CA TRP A 263 -18.31 18.57 7.60
C TRP A 263 -16.96 19.17 7.91
N GLN A 264 -15.92 18.59 7.32
CA GLN A 264 -14.56 19.14 7.29
C GLN A 264 -13.98 19.08 5.87
N THR A 265 -13.09 20.02 5.57
CA THR A 265 -12.38 20.08 4.29
C THR A 265 -10.89 20.28 4.51
N GLY A 266 -10.10 19.85 3.56
CA GLY A 266 -8.67 20.06 3.52
C GLY A 266 -8.18 20.39 2.11
N LEU A 267 -7.20 21.30 2.03
CA LEU A 267 -6.45 21.61 0.81
C LEU A 267 -5.00 21.20 1.01
N TYR A 268 -4.48 20.38 0.11
CA TYR A 268 -3.15 19.81 0.14
C TYR A 268 -2.39 20.24 -1.11
N ILE A 269 -1.19 20.78 -0.93
CA ILE A 269 -0.36 21.33 -2.01
C ILE A 269 1.04 20.74 -1.87
N HIS A 270 1.58 20.26 -2.96
CA HIS A 270 2.96 19.79 -3.08
C HIS A 270 3.62 20.41 -4.31
N GLY A 271 4.85 20.83 -4.15
CA GLY A 271 5.74 21.22 -5.23
C GLY A 271 7.10 20.55 -5.08
N ASN A 272 7.67 20.08 -6.18
CA ASN A 272 9.01 19.51 -6.28
C ASN A 272 9.72 20.13 -7.47
N TYR A 273 10.93 20.62 -7.24
CA TYR A 273 11.76 21.24 -8.27
C TYR A 273 13.20 20.76 -8.18
N ARG A 274 13.79 20.44 -9.31
CA ARG A 274 15.23 20.22 -9.50
C ARG A 274 15.66 20.86 -10.81
N GLY A 275 16.51 21.89 -10.73
CA GLY A 275 17.00 22.61 -11.92
C GLY A 275 18.52 22.53 -12.09
N GLU A 276 19.25 21.97 -11.11
CA GLU A 276 20.70 21.85 -11.16
C GLU A 276 21.14 20.59 -11.91
N LYS A 277 22.10 20.75 -12.82
CA LYS A 277 22.66 19.68 -13.63
C LYS A 277 23.90 19.09 -12.97
N PHE A 278 23.91 17.78 -12.73
CA PHE A 278 25.05 17.05 -12.17
C PHE A 278 25.42 15.87 -13.07
N ASP A 279 26.71 15.70 -13.29
CA ASP A 279 27.37 14.56 -13.93
C ASP A 279 28.63 14.25 -13.11
N ARG A 280 28.47 13.45 -12.04
CA ARG A 280 29.54 13.13 -11.10
C ARG A 280 30.39 11.94 -11.55
N ASN A 281 29.81 11.04 -12.32
CA ASN A 281 30.48 9.87 -12.89
C ASN A 281 31.20 10.18 -14.20
N LYS A 282 30.98 11.38 -14.81
CA LYS A 282 31.60 11.91 -16.01
C LYS A 282 31.30 11.07 -17.26
N ASP A 283 30.07 10.60 -17.37
CA ASP A 283 29.58 9.91 -18.57
C ASP A 283 28.85 10.83 -19.55
N ASN A 284 28.86 12.15 -19.28
CA ASN A 284 28.20 13.21 -20.02
C ASN A 284 26.67 13.24 -19.89
N PHE A 285 26.07 12.38 -19.06
CA PHE A 285 24.64 12.35 -18.79
C PHE A 285 24.29 12.93 -17.42
N LEU A 286 23.05 13.36 -17.25
CA LEU A 286 22.54 13.82 -15.98
C LEU A 286 22.43 12.63 -15.00
N ASP A 287 23.08 12.71 -13.82
CA ASP A 287 22.93 11.74 -12.74
C ASP A 287 21.47 11.61 -12.24
N ASN A 288 20.70 12.67 -12.36
CA ASN A 288 19.28 12.73 -12.01
C ASN A 288 18.55 13.65 -13.01
N PRO A 289 17.30 13.34 -13.35
CA PRO A 289 16.52 14.20 -14.24
C PRO A 289 16.25 15.57 -13.58
N LEU A 290 16.19 16.61 -14.40
CA LEU A 290 15.58 17.87 -14.00
C LEU A 290 14.08 17.61 -13.80
N THR A 291 13.46 18.17 -12.77
CA THR A 291 12.06 17.92 -12.45
C THR A 291 11.33 19.20 -12.05
N ASN A 292 10.06 19.27 -12.45
CA ASN A 292 9.13 20.30 -12.03
C ASN A 292 7.76 19.67 -11.82
N GLN A 293 7.34 19.51 -10.56
CA GLN A 293 6.06 18.89 -10.22
C GLN A 293 5.22 19.83 -9.36
N VAL A 294 3.95 19.96 -9.72
CA VAL A 294 2.92 20.60 -8.92
C VAL A 294 1.76 19.63 -8.72
N ASN A 295 1.28 19.51 -7.49
CA ASN A 295 0.26 18.57 -7.11
C ASN A 295 -0.67 19.22 -6.09
N VAL A 296 -1.96 19.30 -6.41
CA VAL A 296 -2.97 19.93 -5.57
C VAL A 296 -4.13 18.98 -5.37
N MET A 297 -4.56 18.80 -4.12
CA MET A 297 -5.67 17.93 -3.76
C MET A 297 -6.61 18.64 -2.79
N SER A 298 -7.91 18.63 -3.10
CA SER A 298 -8.98 19.05 -2.20
C SER A 298 -9.68 17.81 -1.65
N ARG A 299 -9.84 17.77 -0.33
CA ARG A 299 -10.50 16.67 0.39
C ARG A 299 -11.67 17.19 1.19
N TRP A 300 -12.77 16.44 1.14
CA TRP A 300 -13.98 16.72 1.91
C TRP A 300 -14.38 15.46 2.67
N GLN A 301 -14.74 15.64 3.90
CA GLN A 301 -15.18 14.55 4.77
C GLN A 301 -16.48 14.93 5.46
N TYR A 302 -17.45 14.03 5.40
CA TYR A 302 -18.70 14.09 6.13
C TYR A 302 -18.77 12.92 7.10
N LEU A 303 -19.18 13.19 8.32
CA LEU A 303 -19.38 12.17 9.36
C LEU A 303 -20.64 12.53 10.16
N ASP A 304 -21.60 11.61 10.18
CA ASP A 304 -22.81 11.67 10.99
C ASP A 304 -22.97 10.32 11.71
N ALA A 305 -22.36 10.22 12.88
CA ALA A 305 -22.35 8.99 13.67
C ALA A 305 -23.76 8.59 14.15
N GLU A 306 -24.63 9.55 14.42
CA GLU A 306 -26.01 9.30 14.87
C GLU A 306 -26.85 8.63 13.77
N LYS A 307 -26.67 9.08 12.52
CA LYS A 307 -27.37 8.56 11.36
C LYS A 307 -26.60 7.46 10.61
N GLY A 308 -25.39 7.15 11.05
CA GLY A 308 -24.54 6.11 10.47
C GLY A 308 -23.89 6.47 9.13
N TRP A 309 -23.87 7.75 8.71
CA TRP A 309 -23.31 8.16 7.42
C TRP A 309 -21.87 8.62 7.53
N VAL A 310 -21.04 8.14 6.60
CA VAL A 310 -19.67 8.64 6.39
C VAL A 310 -19.42 8.83 4.90
N SER A 311 -18.78 9.94 4.54
CA SER A 311 -18.42 10.19 3.14
C SER A 311 -17.03 10.84 3.05
N PHE A 312 -16.31 10.47 2.00
CA PHE A 312 -15.06 11.09 1.59
C PHE A 312 -15.15 11.46 0.12
N ILE A 313 -14.79 12.70 -0.20
CA ILE A 313 -14.72 13.19 -1.57
C ILE A 313 -13.31 13.76 -1.75
N ASN A 314 -12.64 13.34 -2.82
CA ASN A 314 -11.30 13.82 -3.16
C ASN A 314 -11.29 14.27 -4.62
N VAL A 315 -10.65 15.41 -4.86
CA VAL A 315 -10.35 15.90 -6.21
C VAL A 315 -8.88 16.31 -6.22
N ARG A 316 -8.13 15.82 -7.19
CA ARG A 316 -6.69 16.04 -7.29
C ARG A 316 -6.30 16.36 -8.72
N TYR A 317 -5.38 17.29 -8.87
CA TYR A 317 -4.69 17.59 -10.13
C TYR A 317 -3.19 17.59 -9.92
N MET A 318 -2.46 17.00 -10.85
CA MET A 318 -1.00 16.94 -10.84
C MET A 318 -0.47 17.22 -12.24
N ASN A 319 0.63 17.98 -12.28
CA ASN A 319 1.50 18.13 -13.46
C ASN A 319 2.93 17.79 -13.04
N ASP A 320 3.60 16.90 -13.78
CA ASP A 320 4.97 16.43 -13.53
C ASP A 320 5.75 16.44 -14.84
N ALA A 321 6.75 17.30 -14.92
CA ALA A 321 7.64 17.42 -16.06
C ALA A 321 9.05 16.97 -15.67
N LYS A 322 9.65 16.10 -16.48
CA LYS A 322 11.01 15.59 -16.31
C LYS A 322 11.80 15.77 -17.59
N GLN A 323 13.06 16.19 -17.46
CA GLN A 323 14.02 16.23 -18.54
C GLN A 323 15.26 15.42 -18.16
N THR A 324 15.74 14.59 -19.07
CA THR A 324 16.91 13.73 -18.89
C THR A 324 17.79 13.75 -20.13
N GLY A 325 18.96 13.11 -20.06
CA GLY A 325 19.86 12.96 -21.20
C GLY A 325 21.23 13.57 -20.95
N GLU A 326 21.95 13.91 -22.03
CA GLU A 326 23.25 14.53 -21.95
C GLU A 326 23.20 15.89 -21.25
N ILE A 327 24.25 16.24 -20.52
CA ILE A 327 24.28 17.44 -19.68
C ILE A 327 24.03 18.74 -20.47
N ASN A 328 24.39 18.76 -21.75
CA ASN A 328 24.23 19.91 -22.67
C ASN A 328 22.88 19.88 -23.40
N PHE A 329 22.06 18.83 -23.24
CA PHE A 329 20.78 18.71 -23.93
C PHE A 329 19.87 19.92 -23.69
N ASN A 330 19.34 20.48 -24.77
CA ASN A 330 18.35 21.56 -24.78
C ASN A 330 17.13 21.14 -25.60
N PRO A 331 15.97 20.87 -24.99
CA PRO A 331 14.77 20.39 -25.68
C PRO A 331 14.32 21.29 -26.85
N SER A 332 14.55 22.61 -26.74
CA SER A 332 14.13 23.56 -27.79
C SER A 332 14.97 23.51 -29.06
N LEU A 333 16.18 22.93 -28.97
CA LEU A 333 17.14 22.87 -30.10
C LEU A 333 17.37 21.44 -30.57
N ASP A 334 17.44 20.49 -29.65
CA ASP A 334 17.98 19.16 -29.91
C ASP A 334 16.89 18.07 -30.02
N LYS A 335 15.64 18.39 -29.70
CA LYS A 335 14.52 17.43 -29.78
C LYS A 335 14.34 16.91 -31.21
N GLY A 336 14.42 15.59 -31.38
CA GLY A 336 14.32 14.92 -32.67
C GLY A 336 15.60 14.96 -33.50
N GLY A 337 16.68 15.60 -33.00
CA GLY A 337 18.02 15.54 -33.55
C GLY A 337 18.78 14.28 -33.17
N SER A 338 19.94 14.07 -33.83
CA SER A 338 20.83 12.94 -33.58
C SER A 338 22.22 13.34 -33.09
N ASP A 339 22.41 14.61 -32.71
CA ASP A 339 23.70 15.11 -32.23
C ASP A 339 23.83 15.06 -30.71
N ILE A 340 22.77 15.42 -29.98
CA ILE A 340 22.73 15.40 -28.50
C ILE A 340 21.52 14.60 -28.07
N TRP A 341 21.77 13.57 -27.29
CA TRP A 341 20.70 12.68 -26.81
C TRP A 341 19.99 13.28 -25.61
N GLY A 342 18.66 13.29 -25.65
CA GLY A 342 17.85 13.73 -24.53
C GLY A 342 16.46 13.14 -24.54
N GLY A 343 15.76 13.30 -23.43
CA GLY A 343 14.39 12.82 -23.25
C GLY A 343 13.60 13.76 -22.35
N GLU A 344 12.31 13.83 -22.61
CA GLU A 344 11.33 14.50 -21.75
C GLU A 344 10.17 13.55 -21.44
N ILE A 345 9.61 13.71 -20.25
CA ILE A 345 8.42 12.97 -19.80
C ILE A 345 7.51 14.00 -19.16
N ASP A 346 6.44 14.36 -19.84
CA ASP A 346 5.44 15.30 -19.38
C ASP A 346 4.16 14.57 -19.04
N THR A 347 3.79 14.61 -17.76
CA THR A 347 2.61 13.89 -17.23
C THR A 347 1.61 14.87 -16.63
N LYS A 348 0.36 14.78 -17.07
CA LYS A 348 -0.78 15.44 -16.46
C LYS A 348 -1.73 14.39 -15.92
N ARG A 349 -2.20 14.57 -14.69
CA ARG A 349 -3.13 13.64 -14.08
C ARG A 349 -4.21 14.35 -13.30
N PHE A 350 -5.43 13.91 -13.53
CA PHE A 350 -6.61 14.30 -12.77
C PHE A 350 -7.22 13.07 -12.11
N ASP A 351 -7.44 13.13 -10.79
CA ASP A 351 -8.12 12.07 -10.04
C ASP A 351 -9.31 12.67 -9.29
N SER A 352 -10.43 11.97 -9.30
CA SER A 352 -11.55 12.25 -8.43
C SER A 352 -12.11 10.97 -7.82
N SER A 353 -12.55 11.03 -6.58
CA SER A 353 -13.14 9.88 -5.92
C SER A 353 -14.21 10.26 -4.91
N VAL A 354 -15.19 9.37 -4.77
CA VAL A 354 -16.26 9.46 -3.78
C VAL A 354 -16.37 8.13 -3.07
N LYS A 355 -16.36 8.16 -1.74
CA LYS A 355 -16.65 6.99 -0.90
C LYS A 355 -17.83 7.34 0.00
N LEU A 356 -18.86 6.52 -0.04
CA LEU A 356 -20.04 6.64 0.80
C LEU A 356 -20.15 5.38 1.65
N GLY A 357 -20.27 5.54 2.94
CA GLY A 357 -20.50 4.47 3.89
C GLY A 357 -21.78 4.73 4.67
N TYR A 358 -22.58 3.69 4.84
CA TYR A 358 -23.72 3.69 5.73
C TYR A 358 -23.62 2.51 6.69
N VAL A 359 -23.50 2.82 7.97
CA VAL A 359 -23.53 1.83 9.06
C VAL A 359 -24.92 1.90 9.67
N PHE A 360 -25.60 0.76 9.77
CA PHE A 360 -26.91 0.71 10.38
C PHE A 360 -26.81 1.02 11.88
N PRO A 361 -27.42 2.10 12.39
CA PRO A 361 -27.25 2.50 13.80
C PRO A 361 -27.72 1.43 14.79
N GLU A 362 -28.79 0.71 14.45
CA GLU A 362 -29.32 -0.36 15.28
C GLU A 362 -28.58 -1.69 15.13
N LEU A 363 -27.79 -1.85 14.05
CA LEU A 363 -27.08 -3.06 13.68
C LEU A 363 -25.64 -2.70 13.25
N PRO A 364 -24.77 -2.27 14.18
CA PRO A 364 -23.46 -1.68 13.83
C PRO A 364 -22.48 -2.67 13.14
N PHE A 365 -22.82 -3.94 13.08
CA PHE A 365 -22.10 -4.96 12.31
C PHE A 365 -22.56 -5.05 10.85
N GLN A 366 -23.62 -4.31 10.46
CA GLN A 366 -24.06 -4.21 9.06
C GLN A 366 -23.68 -2.86 8.49
N SER A 367 -23.20 -2.88 7.26
CA SER A 367 -22.88 -1.66 6.55
C SER A 367 -22.95 -1.83 5.04
N PHE A 368 -23.34 -0.76 4.36
CA PHE A 368 -23.13 -0.58 2.94
C PHE A 368 -21.97 0.36 2.69
N GLY A 369 -21.17 0.05 1.68
CA GLY A 369 -20.13 0.90 1.17
C GLY A 369 -20.27 1.08 -0.34
N PHE A 370 -20.18 2.30 -0.81
CA PHE A 370 -20.06 2.61 -2.22
C PHE A 370 -18.77 3.37 -2.46
N GLN A 371 -18.01 2.94 -3.45
CA GLN A 371 -16.76 3.55 -3.87
C GLN A 371 -16.85 3.86 -5.35
N PHE A 372 -16.45 5.06 -5.72
CA PHE A 372 -16.31 5.50 -7.10
C PHE A 372 -15.00 6.25 -7.25
N ALA A 373 -14.27 5.97 -8.30
CA ALA A 373 -13.06 6.71 -8.67
C ALA A 373 -13.02 6.92 -10.19
N TYR A 374 -12.59 8.09 -10.58
CA TYR A 374 -12.24 8.45 -11.96
C TYR A 374 -10.81 8.98 -11.98
N SER A 375 -10.03 8.54 -12.94
CA SER A 375 -8.71 9.11 -13.22
C SER A 375 -8.52 9.34 -14.71
N ASN A 376 -7.87 10.43 -15.05
CA ASN A 376 -7.35 10.73 -16.39
C ASN A 376 -5.85 10.99 -16.27
N HIS A 377 -5.05 10.19 -16.97
CA HIS A 377 -3.60 10.27 -17.03
C HIS A 377 -3.18 10.49 -18.48
N GLU A 378 -2.50 11.59 -18.75
CA GLU A 378 -1.94 11.93 -20.06
C GLU A 378 -0.43 12.04 -19.90
N GLN A 379 0.33 11.32 -20.71
CA GLN A 379 1.78 11.36 -20.73
C GLN A 379 2.26 11.45 -22.18
N ASP A 380 3.03 12.49 -22.44
CA ASP A 380 3.79 12.68 -23.68
C ASP A 380 5.27 12.49 -23.34
N SER A 381 5.96 11.58 -24.04
CA SER A 381 7.36 11.32 -23.74
C SER A 381 8.18 10.89 -24.95
N TYR A 382 9.45 11.22 -24.89
CA TYR A 382 10.44 10.72 -25.85
C TYR A 382 11.79 10.45 -25.18
N PHE A 383 12.54 9.54 -25.78
CA PHE A 383 13.86 9.08 -25.33
C PHE A 383 14.77 9.00 -26.56
N GLY A 384 15.58 10.04 -26.80
CA GLY A 384 16.29 10.23 -28.07
C GLY A 384 15.28 10.34 -29.23
N LEU A 385 15.31 9.36 -30.13
CA LEU A 385 14.41 9.29 -31.30
C LEU A 385 13.17 8.42 -31.08
N LYS A 386 13.06 7.74 -29.93
CA LYS A 386 11.90 6.89 -29.58
C LYS A 386 10.82 7.70 -28.88
N THR A 387 9.56 7.55 -29.29
CA THR A 387 8.42 8.23 -28.70
C THR A 387 7.50 7.24 -28.00
N TYR A 388 6.94 7.67 -26.86
CA TYR A 388 5.92 6.93 -26.14
C TYR A 388 4.90 7.91 -25.55
N ASP A 389 3.69 7.88 -26.10
CA ASP A 389 2.60 8.72 -25.66
C ASP A 389 1.44 7.85 -25.22
N ILE A 390 0.83 8.17 -24.09
CA ILE A 390 -0.29 7.41 -23.55
C ILE A 390 -1.30 8.32 -22.85
N LYS A 391 -2.57 8.14 -23.22
CA LYS A 391 -3.70 8.65 -22.45
C LYS A 391 -4.47 7.45 -21.88
N HIS A 392 -4.66 7.45 -20.56
CA HIS A 392 -5.38 6.41 -19.84
C HIS A 392 -6.48 7.03 -19.00
N GLU A 393 -7.73 6.77 -19.36
CA GLU A 393 -8.89 7.13 -18.56
C GLU A 393 -9.41 5.87 -17.86
N SER A 394 -9.69 5.97 -16.57
CA SER A 394 -10.14 4.85 -15.75
C SER A 394 -11.33 5.23 -14.90
N ILE A 395 -12.35 4.37 -14.91
CA ILE A 395 -13.50 4.40 -14.01
C ILE A 395 -13.48 3.13 -13.17
N TYR A 396 -13.57 3.29 -11.86
CA TYR A 396 -13.72 2.22 -10.90
C TYR A 396 -14.96 2.45 -10.05
N SER A 397 -15.78 1.42 -9.89
CA SER A 397 -16.95 1.45 -9.01
C SER A 397 -17.03 0.15 -8.22
N ASN A 398 -17.31 0.22 -6.92
CA ASN A 398 -17.43 -0.94 -6.04
C ASN A 398 -18.57 -0.71 -5.04
N LEU A 399 -19.52 -1.63 -4.99
CA LEU A 399 -20.60 -1.66 -4.01
C LEU A 399 -20.38 -2.83 -3.07
N LEU A 400 -20.36 -2.56 -1.78
CA LEU A 400 -20.01 -3.48 -0.71
C LEU A 400 -21.15 -3.61 0.29
N PHE A 401 -21.40 -4.81 0.74
CA PHE A 401 -22.26 -5.09 1.87
C PHE A 401 -21.54 -5.98 2.88
N ASN A 402 -21.46 -5.51 4.12
CA ASN A 402 -20.87 -6.26 5.24
C ASN A 402 -21.95 -6.65 6.23
N SER A 403 -21.90 -7.88 6.72
CA SER A 403 -22.78 -8.34 7.78
C SER A 403 -22.19 -9.57 8.50
N ILE A 404 -22.98 -10.18 9.37
CA ILE A 404 -22.64 -11.39 10.13
C ILE A 404 -23.62 -12.53 9.82
N ILE A 405 -23.17 -13.77 10.07
CA ILE A 405 -24.00 -14.97 9.99
C ILE A 405 -24.09 -15.56 11.41
N GLY A 406 -25.26 -15.43 12.03
CA GLY A 406 -25.49 -15.90 13.39
C GLY A 406 -24.91 -14.99 14.45
N ASP A 407 -23.59 -14.93 14.59
CA ASP A 407 -22.90 -14.08 15.57
C ASP A 407 -21.65 -13.38 14.99
N THR A 408 -20.99 -12.57 15.81
CA THR A 408 -19.83 -11.74 15.40
C THR A 408 -18.56 -12.53 15.06
N ARG A 409 -18.54 -13.84 15.30
CA ARG A 409 -17.45 -14.73 14.90
C ARG A 409 -17.47 -15.02 13.42
N SER A 410 -18.66 -14.97 12.80
CA SER A 410 -18.90 -15.29 11.40
C SER A 410 -19.31 -14.02 10.68
N LYS A 411 -18.37 -13.43 9.91
CA LYS A 411 -18.58 -12.20 9.14
C LYS A 411 -18.53 -12.51 7.67
N PHE A 412 -19.25 -11.75 6.88
CA PHE A 412 -19.10 -11.81 5.42
C PHE A 412 -19.10 -10.42 4.81
N THR A 413 -18.42 -10.31 3.70
CA THR A 413 -18.45 -9.17 2.81
C THR A 413 -18.81 -9.67 1.42
N THR A 414 -19.80 -9.06 0.80
CA THR A 414 -20.18 -9.34 -0.58
C THR A 414 -20.34 -8.05 -1.36
N GLY A 415 -20.24 -8.13 -2.66
CA GLY A 415 -20.40 -6.94 -3.47
C GLY A 415 -20.24 -7.19 -4.95
N ILE A 416 -20.38 -6.10 -5.68
CA ILE A 416 -20.16 -6.04 -7.12
C ILE A 416 -19.19 -4.92 -7.46
N ASN A 417 -18.39 -5.15 -8.48
CA ASN A 417 -17.35 -4.24 -8.93
C ASN A 417 -17.44 -4.03 -10.43
N PHE A 418 -17.19 -2.82 -10.87
CA PHE A 418 -17.08 -2.45 -12.27
C PHE A 418 -15.83 -1.63 -12.51
N THR A 419 -15.09 -1.97 -13.57
CA THR A 419 -13.97 -1.17 -14.06
C THR A 419 -14.14 -0.90 -15.55
N TYR A 420 -13.76 0.29 -15.98
CA TYR A 420 -13.70 0.67 -17.38
C TYR A 420 -12.45 1.50 -17.62
N ASP A 421 -11.60 1.04 -18.52
CA ASP A 421 -10.33 1.66 -18.85
C ASP A 421 -10.23 1.88 -20.36
N THR A 422 -9.84 3.09 -20.77
CA THR A 422 -9.49 3.40 -22.15
C THR A 422 -8.01 3.72 -22.22
N TYR A 423 -7.32 3.10 -23.17
CA TYR A 423 -5.92 3.36 -23.45
C TYR A 423 -5.78 3.86 -24.86
N ASP A 424 -5.36 5.12 -25.02
CA ASP A 424 -4.85 5.65 -26.29
C ASP A 424 -3.32 5.64 -26.19
N GLU A 425 -2.69 4.64 -26.81
CA GLU A 425 -1.28 4.33 -26.62
C GLU A 425 -0.56 4.28 -27.96
N PHE A 426 0.49 5.10 -28.07
CA PHE A 426 1.29 5.24 -29.28
C PHE A 426 2.77 5.00 -28.95
N VAL A 427 3.39 4.13 -29.72
CA VAL A 427 4.82 3.80 -29.63
C VAL A 427 5.45 4.02 -31.00
N ASN A 428 6.34 5.00 -31.11
CA ASN A 428 6.95 5.36 -32.40
C ASN A 428 5.90 5.51 -33.52
N SER A 429 4.76 6.15 -33.19
CA SER A 429 3.59 6.35 -34.07
C SER A 429 2.79 5.08 -34.41
N ILE A 430 3.11 3.91 -33.81
CA ILE A 430 2.28 2.71 -33.93
C ILE A 430 1.21 2.76 -32.84
N ASN A 431 -0.05 2.51 -33.23
CA ASN A 431 -1.19 2.57 -32.33
C ASN A 431 -1.45 1.21 -31.65
N PHE A 432 -1.53 1.22 -30.31
CA PHE A 432 -1.90 0.09 -29.46
C PHE A 432 -3.14 0.39 -28.61
N SER A 433 -3.97 1.34 -29.05
CA SER A 433 -5.15 1.80 -28.30
C SER A 433 -6.17 0.68 -28.12
N ARG A 434 -6.81 0.67 -26.94
CA ARG A 434 -7.79 -0.36 -26.57
C ARG A 434 -8.74 0.12 -25.47
N ASN A 435 -9.86 -0.59 -25.34
CA ASN A 435 -10.80 -0.44 -24.23
C ASN A 435 -10.89 -1.74 -23.45
N GLU A 436 -10.74 -1.64 -22.14
CA GLU A 436 -10.88 -2.74 -21.21
C GLU A 436 -12.04 -2.47 -20.27
N ASN A 437 -12.93 -3.47 -20.06
CA ASN A 437 -13.95 -3.37 -19.05
C ASN A 437 -14.14 -4.71 -18.35
N SER A 438 -14.45 -4.63 -17.06
CA SER A 438 -14.66 -5.79 -16.22
C SER A 438 -15.85 -5.56 -15.30
N PHE A 439 -16.70 -6.57 -15.18
CA PHE A 439 -17.76 -6.64 -14.20
C PHE A 439 -17.56 -7.89 -13.35
N GLY A 440 -17.48 -7.71 -12.03
CA GLY A 440 -17.22 -8.79 -11.10
C GLY A 440 -18.16 -8.81 -9.91
N GLY A 441 -18.42 -10.02 -9.40
CA GLY A 441 -19.10 -10.24 -8.14
C GLY A 441 -18.19 -11.02 -7.20
N PHE A 442 -18.24 -10.73 -5.90
CA PHE A 442 -17.43 -11.44 -4.92
C PHE A 442 -18.17 -11.71 -3.62
N PHE A 443 -17.71 -12.74 -2.95
CA PHE A 443 -18.11 -13.11 -1.60
C PHE A 443 -16.88 -13.51 -0.80
N GLU A 444 -16.67 -12.86 0.35
CA GLU A 444 -15.61 -13.17 1.30
C GLU A 444 -16.23 -13.49 2.66
N TYR A 445 -15.91 -14.65 3.20
CA TYR A 445 -16.34 -15.10 4.51
C TYR A 445 -15.16 -15.16 5.45
N ALA A 446 -15.30 -14.58 6.64
CA ALA A 446 -14.31 -14.59 7.69
C ALA A 446 -14.90 -15.19 8.97
N TYR A 447 -14.22 -16.19 9.49
CA TYR A 447 -14.52 -16.80 10.78
C TYR A 447 -13.39 -16.54 11.78
N ASP A 448 -13.74 -16.18 13.00
CA ASP A 448 -12.80 -16.01 14.11
C ASP A 448 -13.43 -16.61 15.38
N ASN A 449 -12.79 -17.62 15.96
CA ASN A 449 -13.27 -18.20 17.20
C ASN A 449 -13.02 -17.30 18.43
N LEU A 450 -12.41 -16.10 18.20
CA LEU A 450 -12.05 -15.09 19.21
C LEU A 450 -10.99 -15.57 20.22
N ASP A 451 -10.35 -16.69 19.96
CA ASP A 451 -9.31 -17.28 20.79
C ASP A 451 -8.04 -17.48 19.96
N ASN A 452 -7.90 -18.58 19.31
CA ASN A 452 -6.65 -18.98 18.71
C ASN A 452 -6.74 -19.29 17.22
N PHE A 453 -7.93 -19.34 16.63
CA PHE A 453 -8.12 -19.73 15.23
C PHE A 453 -9.03 -18.78 14.48
N SER A 454 -8.57 -18.34 13.31
CA SER A 454 -9.42 -17.65 12.36
C SER A 454 -9.08 -18.05 10.92
N PHE A 455 -10.06 -17.95 10.04
CA PHE A 455 -9.82 -18.11 8.60
C PHE A 455 -10.68 -17.12 7.80
N THR A 456 -10.18 -16.77 6.62
CA THR A 456 -10.90 -15.98 5.63
C THR A 456 -10.84 -16.71 4.31
N THR A 457 -11.98 -16.91 3.68
CA THR A 457 -12.08 -17.49 2.33
C THR A 457 -12.88 -16.58 1.43
N GLY A 458 -12.40 -16.34 0.25
CA GLY A 458 -13.03 -15.47 -0.73
C GLY A 458 -13.09 -16.12 -2.12
N LEU A 459 -14.18 -15.86 -2.79
CA LEU A 459 -14.39 -16.22 -4.19
C LEU A 459 -14.85 -15.01 -4.96
N ARG A 460 -14.24 -14.78 -6.10
CA ARG A 460 -14.59 -13.71 -7.01
C ARG A 460 -14.76 -14.27 -8.42
N VAL A 461 -15.78 -13.81 -9.11
CA VAL A 461 -16.05 -14.12 -10.52
C VAL A 461 -16.07 -12.81 -11.28
N ASP A 462 -15.26 -12.71 -12.33
CA ASP A 462 -15.16 -11.53 -13.19
C ASP A 462 -15.39 -11.90 -14.64
N THR A 463 -16.10 -11.05 -15.35
CA THR A 463 -16.24 -11.10 -16.80
C THR A 463 -15.57 -9.86 -17.39
N HIS A 464 -14.52 -10.09 -18.15
CA HIS A 464 -13.71 -9.04 -18.78
C HIS A 464 -13.83 -9.16 -20.30
N ASN A 465 -14.02 -8.04 -21.00
CA ASN A 465 -14.27 -8.05 -22.45
C ASN A 465 -13.13 -8.67 -23.27
N LEU A 466 -11.88 -8.57 -22.81
CA LEU A 466 -10.70 -9.10 -23.51
C LEU A 466 -10.18 -10.41 -22.90
N LEU A 467 -10.34 -10.63 -21.59
CA LEU A 467 -9.80 -11.80 -20.88
C LEU A 467 -10.85 -12.91 -20.66
N GLY A 468 -12.13 -12.69 -21.04
CA GLY A 468 -13.21 -13.62 -20.80
C GLY A 468 -13.68 -13.68 -19.35
N THR A 469 -14.39 -14.77 -19.00
CA THR A 469 -14.91 -14.98 -17.64
C THR A 469 -13.97 -15.92 -16.88
N PHE A 470 -13.63 -15.54 -15.62
CA PHE A 470 -12.74 -16.30 -14.78
C PHE A 470 -13.09 -16.21 -13.30
N ILE A 471 -12.52 -17.11 -12.52
CA ILE A 471 -12.75 -17.22 -11.08
C ILE A 471 -11.41 -16.98 -10.35
N THR A 472 -11.46 -16.22 -9.26
CA THR A 472 -10.29 -15.92 -8.42
C THR A 472 -10.56 -16.36 -6.99
N PRO A 473 -10.12 -17.55 -6.56
CA PRO A 473 -10.24 -18.03 -5.19
C PRO A 473 -9.07 -17.56 -4.32
N ARG A 474 -9.35 -17.26 -3.04
CA ARG A 474 -8.33 -16.91 -2.03
C ARG A 474 -8.72 -17.46 -0.67
N VAL A 475 -7.73 -17.98 0.08
CA VAL A 475 -7.90 -18.52 1.42
C VAL A 475 -6.75 -18.06 2.31
N HIS A 476 -7.09 -17.64 3.52
CA HIS A 476 -6.14 -17.28 4.55
C HIS A 476 -6.52 -17.98 5.84
N LEU A 477 -5.52 -18.49 6.56
CA LEU A 477 -5.65 -19.17 7.85
C LEU A 477 -4.75 -18.51 8.87
N ARG A 478 -5.23 -18.42 10.09
CA ARG A 478 -4.44 -18.00 11.25
C ARG A 478 -4.65 -18.98 12.39
N TYR A 479 -3.56 -19.40 13.04
CA TYR A 479 -3.57 -20.22 14.22
C TYR A 479 -2.57 -19.71 15.25
N ALA A 480 -3.03 -19.46 16.47
CA ALA A 480 -2.22 -18.97 17.59
C ALA A 480 -2.19 -20.02 18.72
N PRO A 481 -1.27 -21.01 18.65
CA PRO A 481 -1.26 -22.16 19.57
C PRO A 481 -0.88 -21.81 21.00
N TRP A 482 -0.13 -20.75 21.22
CA TRP A 482 0.29 -20.24 22.53
C TRP A 482 0.46 -18.73 22.52
N GLU A 483 0.71 -18.15 23.68
CA GLU A 483 0.82 -16.70 23.83
C GLU A 483 1.88 -16.10 22.93
N LYS A 484 1.52 -15.05 22.19
CA LYS A 484 2.37 -14.31 21.25
C LYS A 484 2.94 -15.13 20.09
N ALA A 485 2.41 -16.32 19.82
CA ALA A 485 2.74 -17.10 18.63
C ALA A 485 1.60 -17.05 17.62
N VAL A 486 1.92 -16.85 16.36
CA VAL A 486 0.93 -16.87 15.27
C VAL A 486 1.50 -17.56 14.05
N PHE A 487 0.86 -18.61 13.61
CA PHE A 487 1.05 -19.23 12.30
C PHE A 487 0.00 -18.69 11.33
N ARG A 488 0.42 -18.40 10.10
CA ARG A 488 -0.47 -18.04 9.00
C ARG A 488 -0.17 -18.87 7.78
N GLY A 489 -1.23 -19.29 7.10
CA GLY A 489 -1.18 -19.91 5.79
C GLY A 489 -2.01 -19.09 4.81
N SER A 490 -1.58 -18.99 3.57
CA SER A 490 -2.35 -18.35 2.52
C SER A 490 -2.18 -19.08 1.20
N VAL A 491 -3.25 -19.11 0.41
CA VAL A 491 -3.23 -19.54 -0.97
C VAL A 491 -4.24 -18.71 -1.77
N GLY A 492 -3.85 -18.27 -2.94
CA GLY A 492 -4.75 -17.51 -3.80
C GLY A 492 -4.23 -17.36 -5.22
N GLN A 493 -5.15 -17.17 -6.13
CA GLN A 493 -4.86 -16.87 -7.52
C GLN A 493 -4.96 -15.36 -7.77
N GLY A 494 -4.08 -14.85 -8.63
CA GLY A 494 -4.17 -13.51 -9.21
C GLY A 494 -4.08 -13.59 -10.73
N ARG A 495 -4.66 -12.57 -11.40
CA ARG A 495 -4.65 -12.45 -12.86
C ARG A 495 -4.51 -11.00 -13.24
N LYS A 496 -3.78 -10.71 -14.32
CA LYS A 496 -3.65 -9.35 -14.86
C LYS A 496 -3.42 -9.36 -16.36
N SER A 497 -3.73 -8.24 -17.00
CA SER A 497 -3.25 -7.92 -18.35
C SER A 497 -1.81 -7.42 -18.25
N ALA A 498 -0.95 -7.83 -19.16
CA ALA A 498 0.38 -7.24 -19.28
C ALA A 498 0.28 -5.93 -20.08
N ASN A 499 0.58 -4.80 -19.45
CA ASN A 499 0.71 -3.50 -20.11
C ASN A 499 2.16 -3.32 -20.55
N VAL A 500 2.53 -3.98 -21.68
CA VAL A 500 3.93 -4.15 -22.13
C VAL A 500 4.74 -2.87 -22.05
N PHE A 501 4.25 -1.79 -22.62
CA PHE A 501 4.98 -0.52 -22.66
C PHE A 501 4.84 0.27 -21.35
N ALA A 502 3.62 0.42 -20.85
CA ALA A 502 3.36 1.19 -19.64
C ALA A 502 4.06 0.62 -18.38
N GLU A 503 4.30 -0.69 -18.33
CA GLU A 503 5.03 -1.36 -17.23
C GLU A 503 6.55 -1.34 -17.41
N ASN A 504 7.04 -1.03 -18.62
CA ASN A 504 8.45 -1.14 -19.01
C ASN A 504 8.96 0.11 -19.75
N GLN A 505 8.49 1.30 -19.40
CA GLN A 505 8.87 2.57 -20.08
C GLN A 505 10.38 2.83 -20.06
N GLN A 506 11.10 2.32 -19.06
CA GLN A 506 12.57 2.40 -18.97
C GLN A 506 13.26 1.80 -20.21
N LEU A 507 12.62 0.87 -20.91
CA LEU A 507 13.20 0.22 -22.10
C LEU A 507 13.38 1.17 -23.27
N PHE A 508 12.63 2.27 -23.31
CA PHE A 508 12.81 3.32 -24.34
C PHE A 508 14.14 4.05 -24.18
N ALA A 509 14.74 4.05 -23.00
CA ALA A 509 16.06 4.62 -22.71
C ALA A 509 17.21 3.68 -23.11
N SER A 510 17.05 2.93 -24.20
CA SER A 510 18.06 2.06 -24.79
C SER A 510 17.91 2.00 -26.31
N ALA A 511 18.95 1.56 -27.01
CA ALA A 511 18.90 1.31 -28.46
C ALA A 511 18.13 0.01 -28.81
N ARG A 512 17.88 -0.88 -27.84
CA ARG A 512 17.26 -2.19 -28.06
C ARG A 512 15.92 -2.06 -28.78
N GLN A 513 15.70 -2.93 -29.74
CA GLN A 513 14.41 -3.04 -30.42
C GLN A 513 13.42 -3.82 -29.55
N ILE A 514 12.17 -3.37 -29.54
CA ILE A 514 11.09 -4.04 -28.83
C ILE A 514 10.41 -5.01 -29.79
N ASP A 515 10.37 -6.29 -29.42
CA ASP A 515 9.79 -7.38 -30.19
C ASP A 515 8.67 -8.05 -29.38
N ILE A 516 7.45 -8.02 -29.89
CA ILE A 516 6.30 -8.65 -29.27
C ILE A 516 5.91 -9.88 -30.09
N GLN A 517 6.11 -11.06 -29.50
CA GLN A 517 5.82 -12.34 -30.14
C GLN A 517 4.39 -12.77 -29.76
N SER A 518 3.47 -12.62 -30.70
CA SER A 518 2.05 -12.87 -30.47
C SER A 518 1.75 -14.37 -30.25
N SER A 519 0.99 -14.67 -29.19
CA SER A 519 0.39 -15.97 -28.92
C SER A 519 -1.07 -16.06 -29.42
N GLY A 520 -1.59 -14.99 -30.01
CA GLY A 520 -3.00 -14.88 -30.44
C GLY A 520 -3.93 -14.25 -29.38
N GLY A 521 -3.37 -13.78 -28.25
CA GLY A 521 -4.11 -13.03 -27.24
C GLY A 521 -4.60 -11.66 -27.74
N LYS A 522 -5.48 -11.01 -26.99
CA LYS A 522 -6.17 -9.80 -27.43
C LYS A 522 -5.46 -8.50 -27.07
N ILE A 523 -4.54 -8.52 -26.12
CA ILE A 523 -3.79 -7.34 -25.67
C ILE A 523 -2.35 -7.51 -26.15
N TYR A 524 -1.90 -6.66 -27.07
CA TYR A 524 -0.62 -6.78 -27.78
C TYR A 524 -0.38 -8.13 -28.47
N GLY A 525 -1.43 -8.94 -28.70
CA GLY A 525 -1.31 -10.32 -29.17
C GLY A 525 -0.92 -11.33 -28.07
N LEU A 526 -0.89 -10.93 -26.80
CA LEU A 526 -0.46 -11.74 -25.66
C LEU A 526 -1.64 -12.18 -24.79
N ASP A 527 -1.54 -13.37 -24.19
CA ASP A 527 -2.47 -13.88 -23.22
C ASP A 527 -2.23 -13.29 -21.81
N PRO A 528 -3.26 -13.22 -20.95
CA PRO A 528 -3.14 -12.64 -19.62
C PRO A 528 -2.21 -13.44 -18.72
N GLU A 529 -1.55 -12.75 -17.80
CA GLU A 529 -0.74 -13.36 -16.76
C GLU A 529 -1.63 -13.95 -15.66
N VAL A 530 -1.33 -15.17 -15.25
CA VAL A 530 -2.07 -15.93 -14.22
C VAL A 530 -1.08 -16.60 -13.29
N ALA A 531 -1.20 -16.39 -11.99
CA ALA A 531 -0.31 -17.01 -11.03
C ALA A 531 -1.04 -17.44 -9.75
N TRP A 532 -0.55 -18.50 -9.14
CA TRP A 532 -0.87 -18.90 -7.79
C TRP A 532 0.21 -18.44 -6.81
N ASN A 533 -0.22 -17.89 -5.69
CA ASN A 533 0.66 -17.53 -4.57
C ASN A 533 0.32 -18.39 -3.36
N TYR A 534 1.35 -19.00 -2.77
CA TYR A 534 1.29 -19.81 -1.56
C TYR A 534 2.17 -19.17 -0.49
N GLY A 535 1.68 -19.05 0.71
CA GLY A 535 2.40 -18.40 1.79
C GLY A 535 2.28 -19.11 3.13
N ILE A 536 3.38 -19.17 3.88
CA ILE A 536 3.42 -19.57 5.28
C ILE A 536 4.20 -18.51 6.05
N SER A 537 3.67 -18.11 7.20
CA SER A 537 4.30 -17.13 8.08
C SER A 537 4.21 -17.60 9.54
N TYR A 538 5.30 -17.42 10.28
CA TYR A 538 5.33 -17.62 11.72
C TYR A 538 5.83 -16.34 12.40
N LEU A 539 5.06 -15.85 13.36
CA LEU A 539 5.40 -14.70 14.19
C LEU A 539 5.45 -15.15 15.65
N GLN A 540 6.55 -14.88 16.33
CA GLN A 540 6.70 -15.13 17.76
C GLN A 540 7.15 -13.86 18.48
N GLY A 541 6.34 -13.39 19.41
CA GLY A 541 6.77 -12.41 20.41
C GLY A 541 7.56 -13.08 21.53
N PHE A 542 8.63 -12.45 21.97
CA PHE A 542 9.47 -12.95 23.06
C PHE A 542 9.84 -11.84 24.03
N ASN A 543 10.30 -12.25 25.23
CA ASN A 543 10.93 -11.37 26.20
C ASN A 543 12.37 -11.87 26.40
N LEU A 544 13.35 -11.02 26.18
CA LEU A 544 14.77 -11.29 26.41
C LEU A 544 15.32 -10.17 27.29
N PHE A 545 15.94 -10.52 28.42
CA PHE A 545 16.44 -9.56 29.43
C PHE A 545 15.36 -8.52 29.85
N ASP A 546 14.13 -8.98 30.11
CA ASP A 546 12.95 -8.18 30.46
C ASP A 546 12.56 -7.13 29.39
N LYS A 547 13.06 -7.27 28.18
CA LYS A 547 12.71 -6.43 27.04
C LYS A 547 11.93 -7.22 26.00
N LYS A 548 10.99 -6.53 25.37
CA LYS A 548 10.10 -7.13 24.37
C LYS A 548 10.77 -7.18 23.01
N GLY A 549 10.57 -8.28 22.31
CA GLY A 549 10.93 -8.44 20.91
C GLY A 549 9.94 -9.31 20.18
N ASP A 550 10.06 -9.34 18.87
CA ASP A 550 9.37 -10.27 18.00
C ASP A 550 10.30 -10.77 16.89
N ILE A 551 10.08 -12.01 16.48
CA ILE A 551 10.75 -12.64 15.35
C ILE A 551 9.69 -13.18 14.40
N THR A 552 9.93 -12.99 13.11
CA THR A 552 9.05 -13.48 12.05
C THR A 552 9.84 -14.31 11.06
N PHE A 553 9.22 -15.36 10.56
CA PHE A 553 9.70 -16.14 9.43
C PHE A 553 8.58 -16.20 8.40
N ASP A 554 8.84 -15.75 7.19
CA ASP A 554 7.91 -15.74 6.07
C ASP A 554 8.49 -16.56 4.93
N PHE A 555 7.73 -17.46 4.35
CA PHE A 555 8.04 -18.12 3.10
C PHE A 555 6.85 -18.00 2.15
N TYR A 556 7.13 -17.57 0.94
CA TYR A 556 6.14 -17.44 -0.13
C TYR A 556 6.67 -18.02 -1.44
N ARG A 557 5.80 -18.73 -2.15
CA ARG A 557 6.04 -19.18 -3.51
C ARG A 557 4.96 -18.61 -4.43
N THR A 558 5.37 -17.91 -5.48
CA THR A 558 4.51 -17.57 -6.60
C THR A 558 4.86 -18.47 -7.77
N HIS A 559 3.87 -19.14 -8.33
CA HIS A 559 4.01 -20.03 -9.50
C HIS A 559 3.13 -19.48 -10.61
N PHE A 560 3.72 -19.16 -11.74
CA PHE A 560 3.01 -18.65 -12.91
C PHE A 560 2.45 -19.82 -13.74
N GLN A 561 1.14 -19.79 -13.97
CA GLN A 561 0.49 -20.64 -14.96
C GLN A 561 0.68 -20.08 -16.37
N ASN A 562 0.71 -18.74 -16.48
CA ASN A 562 1.10 -17.99 -17.64
C ASN A 562 1.72 -16.68 -17.20
N GLN A 563 2.75 -16.23 -17.90
CA GLN A 563 3.45 -14.97 -17.67
C GLN A 563 3.81 -14.35 -19.01
N VAL A 564 3.78 -13.04 -19.10
CA VAL A 564 4.44 -12.33 -20.19
C VAL A 564 5.90 -12.17 -19.81
N VAL A 565 6.75 -12.98 -20.43
CA VAL A 565 8.19 -12.96 -20.20
C VAL A 565 8.77 -11.72 -20.85
N VAL A 566 9.56 -10.96 -20.09
CA VAL A 566 10.39 -9.86 -20.59
C VAL A 566 11.81 -10.39 -20.73
N ASP A 567 12.19 -10.73 -21.95
CA ASP A 567 13.46 -11.38 -22.24
C ASP A 567 14.49 -10.35 -22.69
N TRP A 568 15.54 -10.18 -21.89
CA TRP A 568 16.62 -9.20 -22.05
C TRP A 568 17.94 -9.86 -22.49
N GLU A 569 17.94 -11.16 -22.74
CA GLU A 569 19.15 -11.94 -23.01
C GLU A 569 19.77 -11.65 -24.39
N ASN A 570 19.12 -10.83 -25.21
CA ASN A 570 19.70 -10.30 -26.45
C ASN A 570 20.00 -8.81 -26.27
N PRO A 571 21.28 -8.35 -26.36
CA PRO A 571 21.64 -6.96 -26.10
C PRO A 571 21.11 -5.97 -27.16
N GLN A 572 20.63 -6.44 -28.33
CA GLN A 572 20.06 -5.59 -29.38
C GLN A 572 18.52 -5.62 -29.39
N ARG A 573 17.89 -6.52 -28.62
CA ARG A 573 16.45 -6.72 -28.64
C ARG A 573 15.90 -7.11 -27.27
N ILE A 574 14.72 -6.63 -26.97
CA ILE A 574 13.91 -7.07 -25.84
C ILE A 574 12.68 -7.78 -26.40
N SER A 575 12.50 -9.04 -26.05
CA SER A 575 11.36 -9.82 -26.51
C SER A 575 10.31 -9.97 -25.43
N PHE A 576 9.04 -9.87 -25.82
CA PHE A 576 7.87 -10.11 -24.99
C PHE A 576 7.10 -11.27 -25.58
N TYR A 577 6.90 -12.33 -24.80
CA TYR A 577 6.16 -13.52 -25.21
C TYR A 577 5.50 -14.19 -24.02
N ASN A 578 4.48 -15.01 -24.28
CA ASN A 578 3.88 -15.80 -23.22
C ASN A 578 4.81 -16.97 -22.83
N LEU A 579 4.83 -17.28 -21.56
CA LEU A 579 5.68 -18.30 -20.97
C LEU A 579 5.47 -19.68 -21.64
N GLU A 580 6.55 -20.26 -22.12
CA GLU A 580 6.64 -21.65 -22.53
C GLU A 580 7.54 -22.39 -21.53
N GLY A 581 6.94 -23.13 -20.57
CA GLY A 581 7.69 -23.79 -19.51
C GLY A 581 7.30 -23.35 -18.12
N GLU A 582 8.27 -23.18 -17.21
CA GLU A 582 8.07 -22.87 -15.82
C GLU A 582 8.60 -21.46 -15.47
N SER A 583 7.84 -20.73 -14.68
CA SER A 583 8.32 -19.51 -13.99
C SER A 583 7.81 -19.49 -12.57
N TYR A 584 8.71 -19.22 -11.63
CA TYR A 584 8.38 -19.13 -10.21
C TYR A 584 9.24 -18.12 -9.47
N ALA A 585 8.72 -17.68 -8.31
CA ALA A 585 9.45 -16.87 -7.34
C ALA A 585 9.29 -17.47 -5.95
N ASN A 586 10.36 -17.95 -5.35
CA ASN A 586 10.45 -18.32 -3.95
C ASN A 586 11.04 -17.15 -3.17
N SER A 587 10.42 -16.79 -2.07
CA SER A 587 10.85 -15.71 -1.19
C SER A 587 10.87 -16.19 0.25
N PHE A 588 12.02 -16.14 0.89
CA PHE A 588 12.17 -16.33 2.32
C PHE A 588 12.58 -15.03 2.97
N GLN A 589 11.95 -14.66 4.09
CA GLN A 589 12.32 -13.51 4.92
C GLN A 589 12.28 -13.89 6.38
N THR A 590 13.31 -13.51 7.11
CA THR A 590 13.29 -13.47 8.58
C THR A 590 13.48 -12.04 9.04
N GLU A 591 12.78 -11.64 10.10
CA GLU A 591 12.88 -10.31 10.69
C GLU A 591 12.83 -10.39 12.21
N VAL A 592 13.70 -9.66 12.86
CA VAL A 592 13.77 -9.51 14.32
C VAL A 592 13.61 -8.04 14.68
N ASN A 593 12.64 -7.74 15.52
CA ASN A 593 12.47 -6.43 16.16
C ASN A 593 12.80 -6.57 17.65
N TYR A 594 13.70 -5.74 18.17
CA TYR A 594 14.06 -5.78 19.58
C TYR A 594 14.09 -4.39 20.19
N PHE A 595 13.35 -4.19 21.26
CA PHE A 595 13.23 -2.94 22.00
C PHE A 595 14.13 -2.98 23.24
N PHE A 596 15.36 -2.48 23.14
CA PHE A 596 16.30 -2.40 24.26
C PHE A 596 15.73 -1.58 25.43
N ASN A 597 15.00 -0.51 25.10
CA ASN A 597 14.22 0.31 26.02
C ASN A 597 13.17 1.12 25.21
N GLU A 598 12.45 2.05 25.88
CA GLU A 598 11.46 2.93 25.23
C GLU A 598 12.05 3.85 24.14
N TYR A 599 13.37 4.04 24.15
CA TYR A 599 14.09 5.01 23.32
C TYR A 599 14.97 4.37 22.24
N LEU A 600 15.36 3.11 22.40
CA LEU A 600 16.24 2.40 21.48
C LEU A 600 15.56 1.14 20.94
N ASN A 601 15.35 1.13 19.63
CA ASN A 601 14.82 0.01 18.88
C ASN A 601 15.81 -0.43 17.80
N VAL A 602 15.97 -1.73 17.63
CA VAL A 602 16.77 -2.34 16.56
C VAL A 602 15.90 -3.30 15.78
N ARG A 603 15.92 -3.19 14.45
CA ARG A 603 15.25 -4.07 13.51
C ARG A 603 16.30 -4.66 12.57
N LEU A 604 16.30 -5.98 12.45
CA LEU A 604 17.16 -6.73 11.56
C LEU A 604 16.28 -7.57 10.65
N ALA A 605 16.62 -7.67 9.38
CA ALA A 605 15.95 -8.60 8.47
C ALA A 605 16.95 -9.20 7.47
N TYR A 606 16.70 -10.44 7.11
CA TYR A 606 17.40 -11.13 6.04
C TYR A 606 16.37 -11.67 5.06
N LYS A 607 16.67 -11.54 3.76
CA LYS A 607 15.87 -12.06 2.66
C LYS A 607 16.69 -12.94 1.75
N PHE A 608 16.04 -13.98 1.27
CA PHE A 608 16.55 -14.83 0.23
C PHE A 608 15.51 -14.99 -0.87
N TYR A 609 15.92 -14.79 -2.12
CA TYR A 609 15.11 -14.96 -3.31
C TYR A 609 15.71 -16.02 -4.21
N ASP A 610 14.85 -16.91 -4.72
CA ASP A 610 15.13 -17.87 -5.75
C ASP A 610 14.04 -17.74 -6.81
N ILE A 611 14.38 -17.07 -7.92
CA ILE A 611 13.42 -16.69 -8.96
C ILE A 611 13.98 -17.13 -10.29
N GLU A 612 13.30 -18.07 -10.93
CA GLU A 612 13.70 -18.60 -12.22
C GLU A 612 12.55 -18.54 -13.22
N THR A 613 12.92 -18.38 -14.47
CA THR A 613 12.01 -18.36 -15.62
C THR A 613 12.65 -19.10 -16.77
N ASP A 614 11.87 -19.89 -17.49
CA ASP A 614 12.26 -20.48 -18.76
C ASP A 614 12.23 -19.38 -19.84
N TYR A 615 13.44 -18.88 -20.18
CA TYR A 615 13.65 -17.96 -21.30
C TYR A 615 13.89 -18.76 -22.59
N THR A 616 13.86 -18.10 -23.74
CA THR A 616 14.19 -18.73 -25.02
C THR A 616 15.62 -19.34 -25.02
N SER A 617 16.53 -18.74 -24.26
CA SER A 617 17.91 -19.20 -24.07
C SER A 617 18.08 -20.30 -23.03
N GLY A 618 17.00 -20.71 -22.34
CA GLY A 618 16.99 -21.72 -21.27
C GLY A 618 16.49 -21.19 -19.94
N LYS A 619 16.53 -22.01 -18.90
CA LYS A 619 16.10 -21.67 -17.56
C LYS A 619 17.16 -20.83 -16.85
N LEU A 620 16.84 -19.59 -16.54
CA LEU A 620 17.75 -18.64 -15.92
C LEU A 620 17.11 -17.93 -14.73
N SER A 621 17.95 -17.50 -13.81
CA SER A 621 17.54 -16.62 -12.71
C SER A 621 17.14 -15.24 -13.25
N LYS A 622 16.14 -14.61 -12.61
CA LYS A 622 15.65 -13.29 -13.02
C LYS A 622 16.75 -12.23 -12.94
N PRO A 623 17.04 -11.49 -14.01
CA PRO A 623 18.08 -10.48 -13.99
C PRO A 623 17.72 -9.29 -13.08
N LEU A 624 18.74 -8.57 -12.61
CA LEU A 624 18.65 -7.37 -11.77
C LEU A 624 17.85 -7.62 -10.48
N THR A 625 17.96 -8.84 -9.94
CA THR A 625 17.31 -9.22 -8.69
C THR A 625 18.32 -9.97 -7.82
N PRO A 626 18.74 -9.41 -6.66
CA PRO A 626 19.72 -10.06 -5.80
C PRO A 626 19.11 -11.26 -5.07
N ASN A 627 19.87 -12.36 -4.97
CA ASN A 627 19.41 -13.53 -4.22
C ASN A 627 19.41 -13.26 -2.72
N HIS A 628 20.34 -12.44 -2.23
CA HIS A 628 20.52 -12.17 -0.80
C HIS A 628 20.41 -10.68 -0.49
N ARG A 629 19.63 -10.35 0.54
CA ARG A 629 19.58 -9.00 1.11
C ARG A 629 19.63 -9.07 2.62
N PHE A 630 20.36 -8.13 3.23
CA PHE A 630 20.33 -7.91 4.67
C PHE A 630 19.96 -6.46 4.95
N PHE A 631 19.09 -6.26 5.93
CA PHE A 631 18.60 -4.97 6.38
C PHE A 631 18.82 -4.82 7.88
N ALA A 632 19.30 -3.65 8.31
CA ALA A 632 19.35 -3.28 9.71
C ALA A 632 18.91 -1.83 9.89
N ASN A 633 18.05 -1.58 10.87
CA ASN A 633 17.66 -0.23 11.25
C ASN A 633 17.82 -0.06 12.76
N ILE A 634 18.46 1.04 13.15
CA ILE A 634 18.63 1.45 14.55
C ILE A 634 17.95 2.81 14.71
N SER A 635 16.96 2.87 15.58
CA SER A 635 16.28 4.11 15.95
C SER A 635 16.53 4.42 17.41
N TYR A 636 17.09 5.59 17.68
CA TYR A 636 17.31 6.09 19.03
C TYR A 636 16.68 7.46 19.22
N GLU A 637 15.94 7.62 20.30
CA GLU A 637 15.35 8.91 20.70
C GLU A 637 15.85 9.28 22.09
N THR A 638 16.27 10.52 22.30
CA THR A 638 16.62 10.97 23.65
C THR A 638 15.37 11.06 24.52
N LYS A 639 15.52 10.95 25.84
CA LYS A 639 14.42 11.24 26.76
C LYS A 639 13.92 12.67 26.52
N PRO A 640 12.61 12.91 26.39
CA PRO A 640 12.09 14.26 26.18
C PRO A 640 12.40 15.17 27.36
N VAL A 641 12.96 16.35 27.08
CA VAL A 641 13.09 17.45 28.04
C VAL A 641 11.84 18.31 27.94
N GLU A 642 11.30 18.80 29.05
CA GLU A 642 10.03 19.55 29.10
C GLU A 642 8.86 18.79 28.41
N LEU A 643 8.88 17.44 28.47
CA LEU A 643 7.94 16.53 27.86
C LEU A 643 7.87 16.56 26.32
N ILE A 644 8.69 17.36 25.63
CA ILE A 644 8.56 17.62 24.19
C ILE A 644 9.90 17.64 23.47
N LYS A 645 10.89 18.42 23.97
CA LYS A 645 12.17 18.63 23.28
C LYS A 645 13.01 17.38 23.30
N GLN A 646 13.35 16.85 22.12
CA GLN A 646 14.15 15.61 21.99
C GLN A 646 14.94 15.60 20.69
N TRP A 647 15.97 14.75 20.68
CA TRP A 647 16.68 14.35 19.49
C TRP A 647 16.23 12.95 19.06
N LYS A 648 16.12 12.71 17.75
CA LYS A 648 15.90 11.40 17.17
C LYS A 648 17.03 11.10 16.19
N PHE A 649 17.54 9.89 16.25
CA PHE A 649 18.63 9.39 15.41
C PHE A 649 18.13 8.11 14.74
N ASP A 650 18.18 8.07 13.42
CA ASP A 650 17.78 6.93 12.63
C ASP A 650 18.94 6.55 11.72
N LEU A 651 19.30 5.27 11.74
CA LEU A 651 20.36 4.69 10.92
C LEU A 651 19.81 3.45 10.23
N THR A 652 19.88 3.41 8.91
CA THR A 652 19.43 2.28 8.10
C THR A 652 20.58 1.76 7.24
N TYR A 653 20.89 0.49 7.40
CA TYR A 653 21.89 -0.23 6.62
C TYR A 653 21.20 -1.27 5.73
N ASN A 654 21.57 -1.31 4.45
CA ASN A 654 21.16 -2.30 3.48
C ASN A 654 22.39 -2.93 2.84
N PHE A 655 22.50 -4.24 2.89
CA PHE A 655 23.41 -5.02 2.07
C PHE A 655 22.60 -5.66 0.94
N ILE A 656 23.07 -5.49 -0.28
CA ILE A 656 22.51 -6.04 -1.50
C ILE A 656 23.55 -6.99 -2.11
N GLY A 657 23.19 -8.26 -2.24
CA GLY A 657 24.01 -9.28 -2.88
C GLY A 657 24.22 -9.02 -4.37
N ASP A 658 25.05 -9.81 -4.97
CA ASP A 658 25.26 -9.85 -6.42
C ASP A 658 23.95 -10.18 -7.13
N GLN A 659 23.85 -9.68 -8.36
CA GLN A 659 22.66 -9.82 -9.20
C GLN A 659 23.11 -10.33 -10.57
N ARG A 660 22.40 -11.31 -11.12
CA ARG A 660 22.62 -11.69 -12.50
C ARG A 660 22.30 -10.50 -13.42
N LEU A 661 23.18 -10.22 -14.34
CA LEU A 661 22.98 -9.23 -15.39
C LEU A 661 22.48 -9.91 -16.67
N PRO A 662 21.72 -9.21 -17.54
CA PRO A 662 21.40 -9.72 -18.87
C PRO A 662 22.67 -10.00 -19.68
N ASP A 663 22.61 -10.99 -20.59
CA ASP A 663 23.73 -11.32 -21.43
C ASP A 663 24.08 -10.16 -22.38
N THR A 664 25.35 -9.76 -22.35
CA THR A 664 25.93 -8.72 -23.23
C THR A 664 27.13 -9.25 -24.02
N SER A 665 27.37 -10.56 -24.05
CA SER A 665 28.55 -11.17 -24.67
C SER A 665 28.64 -10.97 -26.19
N SER A 666 27.52 -10.69 -26.85
CA SER A 666 27.50 -10.35 -28.29
C SER A 666 27.78 -8.89 -28.61
N ASN A 667 27.92 -8.02 -27.61
CA ASN A 667 28.37 -6.63 -27.80
C ASN A 667 29.89 -6.58 -28.07
N PRO A 668 30.40 -5.47 -28.63
CA PRO A 668 31.83 -5.15 -28.61
C PRO A 668 32.40 -5.28 -27.20
N ILE A 669 33.66 -5.69 -27.08
CA ILE A 669 34.29 -6.07 -25.81
C ILE A 669 34.26 -4.93 -24.75
N GLU A 670 34.31 -3.68 -25.20
CA GLU A 670 34.23 -2.48 -24.37
C GLU A 670 32.83 -2.24 -23.74
N TYR A 671 31.78 -2.87 -24.28
CA TYR A 671 30.38 -2.79 -23.80
C TYR A 671 29.86 -4.09 -23.24
N GLN A 672 30.75 -5.07 -23.01
CA GLN A 672 30.40 -6.31 -22.31
C GLN A 672 30.40 -6.11 -20.79
N LEU A 673 29.42 -6.72 -20.12
CA LEU A 673 29.31 -6.77 -18.68
C LEU A 673 29.65 -8.16 -18.18
N GLU A 674 30.09 -8.26 -16.92
CA GLU A 674 30.20 -9.52 -16.22
C GLU A 674 28.81 -10.19 -16.05
N GLU A 675 28.78 -11.49 -15.87
CA GLU A 675 27.55 -12.24 -15.65
C GLU A 675 26.80 -11.80 -14.38
N TYR A 676 27.54 -11.38 -13.36
CA TYR A 676 27.01 -10.92 -12.10
C TYR A 676 27.55 -9.53 -11.71
N SER A 677 26.68 -8.74 -11.10
CA SER A 677 27.10 -7.46 -10.49
C SER A 677 27.93 -7.69 -9.23
N ASN A 678 28.68 -6.68 -8.78
CA ASN A 678 29.25 -6.67 -7.44
C ASN A 678 28.14 -6.49 -6.38
N SER A 679 28.28 -7.17 -5.24
CA SER A 679 27.49 -6.86 -4.04
C SER A 679 27.89 -5.51 -3.47
N TYR A 680 26.97 -4.83 -2.78
CA TYR A 680 27.23 -3.51 -2.20
C TYR A 680 26.42 -3.25 -0.93
N SER A 681 26.82 -2.18 -0.23
CA SER A 681 26.18 -1.74 1.00
C SER A 681 25.78 -0.27 0.92
N LEU A 682 24.57 0.04 1.39
CA LEU A 682 24.08 1.40 1.53
C LEU A 682 23.83 1.71 3.00
N LEU A 683 24.25 2.88 3.44
CA LEU A 683 24.03 3.38 4.78
C LEU A 683 23.34 4.75 4.69
N ASN A 684 22.13 4.85 5.24
CA ASN A 684 21.36 6.09 5.33
C ASN A 684 21.24 6.51 6.78
N ALA A 685 21.35 7.80 7.06
CA ALA A 685 21.24 8.34 8.42
C ALA A 685 20.43 9.62 8.45
N GLN A 686 19.63 9.81 9.49
CA GLN A 686 18.90 11.03 9.76
C GLN A 686 18.96 11.41 11.24
N VAL A 687 19.13 12.71 11.50
CA VAL A 687 19.01 13.30 12.82
C VAL A 687 17.86 14.31 12.79
N THR A 688 16.92 14.20 13.71
CA THR A 688 15.79 15.12 13.85
C THR A 688 15.83 15.79 15.22
N LYS A 689 15.78 17.11 15.26
CA LYS A 689 15.61 17.92 16.48
C LYS A 689 14.18 18.39 16.59
N VAL A 690 13.49 17.92 17.59
CA VAL A 690 12.17 18.44 17.99
C VAL A 690 12.37 19.59 18.97
N PHE A 691 11.98 20.81 18.58
CA PHE A 691 12.08 22.02 19.40
C PHE A 691 10.82 22.25 20.20
N SER A 692 9.66 21.90 19.62
CA SER A 692 8.33 22.08 20.24
C SER A 692 7.32 21.13 19.64
N LYS A 693 6.08 21.11 20.13
CA LYS A 693 4.95 20.39 19.47
C LYS A 693 4.71 20.86 18.04
N LYS A 694 5.08 22.12 17.73
CA LYS A 694 4.80 22.78 16.45
C LYS A 694 5.97 22.74 15.47
N PHE A 695 7.22 22.59 15.94
CA PHE A 695 8.38 22.80 15.10
C PHE A 695 9.48 21.74 15.32
N GLU A 696 9.95 21.18 14.22
CA GLU A 696 11.11 20.29 14.17
C GLU A 696 11.95 20.55 12.91
N MET A 697 13.25 20.26 13.00
CA MET A 697 14.19 20.28 11.89
C MET A 697 14.86 18.93 11.78
N TYR A 698 15.17 18.55 10.56
CA TYR A 698 15.90 17.32 10.27
C TYR A 698 17.04 17.56 9.30
N PHE A 699 18.07 16.75 9.47
CA PHE A 699 19.25 16.70 8.60
C PHE A 699 19.59 15.22 8.38
N GLY A 700 19.91 14.84 7.15
CA GLY A 700 20.23 13.46 6.85
C GLY A 700 21.19 13.31 5.69
N VAL A 701 21.57 12.06 5.46
CA VAL A 701 22.42 11.64 4.37
C VAL A 701 21.94 10.31 3.84
N GLU A 702 21.73 10.24 2.53
CA GLU A 702 21.54 9.00 1.78
C GLU A 702 22.87 8.52 1.24
N ASN A 703 23.05 7.20 1.18
CA ASN A 703 24.23 6.56 0.65
C ASN A 703 25.54 7.10 1.28
N LEU A 704 25.63 7.10 2.63
CA LEU A 704 26.82 7.53 3.36
C LEU A 704 28.07 6.73 2.95
N THR A 705 27.90 5.47 2.54
CA THR A 705 28.96 4.59 2.01
C THR A 705 29.54 5.11 0.68
N ASN A 706 28.86 6.02 0.01
CA ASN A 706 29.23 6.60 -1.27
C ASN A 706 29.43 5.57 -2.39
N PHE A 707 28.68 4.47 -2.34
CA PHE A 707 28.70 3.48 -3.41
C PHE A 707 28.00 4.03 -4.66
N THR A 708 28.58 3.79 -5.84
CA THR A 708 27.95 4.06 -7.14
C THR A 708 28.22 2.90 -8.09
N GLN A 709 27.25 2.58 -8.91
CA GLN A 709 27.42 1.65 -10.01
C GLN A 709 28.44 2.24 -11.00
N LYS A 710 29.39 1.42 -11.42
CA LYS A 710 30.31 1.80 -12.50
C LYS A 710 29.63 1.62 -13.84
N ASN A 711 29.86 2.55 -14.76
CA ASN A 711 29.32 2.53 -16.12
C ASN A 711 27.81 2.23 -16.17
N PRO A 712 26.96 3.09 -15.56
CA PRO A 712 25.52 2.85 -15.51
C PRO A 712 24.86 2.94 -16.88
N ILE A 713 25.52 3.59 -17.86
CA ILE A 713 25.05 3.73 -19.24
C ILE A 713 26.10 3.11 -20.15
N LEU A 714 25.71 2.04 -20.86
CA LEU A 714 26.56 1.44 -21.88
C LEU A 714 26.58 2.31 -23.14
N ALA A 715 27.74 2.44 -23.76
CA ALA A 715 27.96 3.26 -24.96
C ALA A 715 27.44 4.70 -24.81
N SER A 716 27.69 5.33 -23.65
CA SER A 716 27.31 6.73 -23.39
C SER A 716 28.01 7.73 -24.33
N ASP A 717 29.13 7.37 -24.91
CA ASP A 717 29.88 8.13 -25.92
C ASP A 717 29.22 8.09 -27.31
N THR A 718 28.33 7.15 -27.57
CA THR A 718 27.61 6.98 -28.83
C THR A 718 26.12 6.70 -28.60
N PRO A 719 25.36 7.66 -28.00
CA PRO A 719 24.02 7.40 -27.47
C PRO A 719 22.95 7.12 -28.53
N PHE A 720 23.21 7.42 -29.79
CA PHE A 720 22.35 7.00 -30.92
C PHE A 720 22.84 5.70 -31.59
N GLY A 721 23.94 5.12 -31.10
CA GLY A 721 24.51 3.87 -31.58
C GLY A 721 23.71 2.64 -31.08
N ALA A 722 23.94 1.49 -31.73
CA ALA A 722 23.20 0.26 -31.48
C ALA A 722 23.44 -0.35 -30.08
N ASN A 723 24.51 0.02 -29.39
CA ASN A 723 24.89 -0.53 -28.10
C ASN A 723 24.49 0.35 -26.91
N PHE A 724 23.85 1.49 -27.17
CA PHE A 724 23.40 2.39 -26.11
C PHE A 724 22.35 1.72 -25.20
N ASP A 725 22.64 1.65 -23.90
CA ASP A 725 21.71 1.04 -22.95
C ASP A 725 21.88 1.63 -21.54
N SER A 726 20.84 2.27 -21.02
CA SER A 726 20.77 2.82 -19.67
C SER A 726 19.92 1.97 -18.71
N THR A 727 19.48 0.77 -19.13
CA THR A 727 18.47 -0.02 -18.41
C THR A 727 19.06 -1.07 -17.48
N ILE A 728 20.37 -1.35 -17.57
CA ILE A 728 21.05 -2.39 -16.76
C ILE A 728 21.56 -1.76 -15.47
N ILE A 729 20.61 -1.44 -14.58
CA ILE A 729 20.91 -0.79 -13.29
C ILE A 729 20.70 -1.75 -12.12
N TYR A 730 21.78 -2.02 -11.39
CA TYR A 730 21.78 -2.85 -10.19
C TYR A 730 22.05 -2.06 -8.89
N GLY A 731 22.49 -0.81 -8.98
CA GLY A 731 22.84 0.01 -7.82
C GLY A 731 22.67 1.52 -8.04
N PRO A 732 22.90 2.37 -7.04
CA PRO A 732 22.82 3.82 -7.18
C PRO A 732 23.77 4.36 -8.22
N ILE A 733 23.30 5.36 -8.97
CA ILE A 733 24.09 6.07 -9.99
C ILE A 733 24.83 7.23 -9.35
N PHE A 734 24.20 7.95 -8.42
CA PHE A 734 24.77 9.06 -7.68
C PHE A 734 25.23 8.63 -6.31
N GLY A 735 26.34 9.19 -5.84
CA GLY A 735 26.94 8.88 -4.55
C GLY A 735 26.19 9.51 -3.38
N ARG A 736 26.94 9.91 -2.36
CA ARG A 736 26.42 10.49 -1.12
C ARG A 736 25.58 11.75 -1.37
N MET A 737 24.38 11.78 -0.77
CA MET A 737 23.43 12.88 -0.89
C MET A 737 23.04 13.41 0.50
N PHE A 738 23.48 14.64 0.83
CA PHE A 738 23.03 15.31 2.05
C PHE A 738 21.74 16.07 1.79
N TYR A 739 20.86 16.08 2.79
CA TYR A 739 19.59 16.81 2.76
C TYR A 739 19.25 17.42 4.13
N SER A 740 18.40 18.43 4.11
CA SER A 740 17.82 19.02 5.31
C SER A 740 16.40 19.51 5.06
N GLY A 741 15.68 19.71 6.13
CA GLY A 741 14.35 20.27 6.04
C GLY A 741 13.78 20.65 7.41
N LEU A 742 12.61 21.26 7.35
CA LEU A 742 11.87 21.66 8.55
C LEU A 742 10.40 21.24 8.42
N ARG A 743 9.79 20.97 9.57
CA ARG A 743 8.36 20.70 9.68
C ARG A 743 7.74 21.64 10.71
N PHE A 744 6.64 22.28 10.29
CA PHE A 744 5.86 23.16 11.15
C PHE A 744 4.40 22.73 11.11
N LYS A 745 3.74 22.68 12.28
CA LYS A 745 2.36 22.21 12.41
C LYS A 745 1.60 22.98 13.47
N ILE A 746 0.33 23.25 13.19
CA ILE A 746 -0.64 23.86 14.10
C ILE A 746 -1.83 22.91 14.25
N ASP A 747 -2.15 22.58 15.49
CA ASP A 747 -3.31 21.72 15.84
C ASP A 747 -4.62 22.46 15.64
#